data_6d1e02d43739c9c73935f16f37e28a99
#
_entry.id   6d1e02d43739c9c73935f16f37e28a99
#
_cell.length_a   1.000
_cell.length_b   1.000
_cell.length_c   1.000
_cell.angle_alpha   90.00
_cell.angle_beta   90.00
_cell.angle_gamma   90.00
#
_symmetry.space_group_name_H-M   'P 1'
#
loop_
_entity.id
_entity.type
_entity.pdbx_description
1 polymer ?
#
loop_
_entity_poly.entity_id
_entity_poly.type
_entity_poly.pdbx_seq_one_letter_code
_entity_poly.pdbx_strand_id
1 'polypeptide(L)'
;MAPKAFMKDLRRLSKTNFQKGGSKRSSHDDSFAGTNGNGHPLNGTSSLMGDNSSSNSSHTTPPPSLPALSTTHLPYLTKSESSNAHSSPQRPVPISSSRSCTGSSQSLLQPSRSTIPISPFAPRVTSISENSWVNHKILLIYGQVGDARPPIDGTVTINLLNDSFPSTIWPVQGSQFKALLHLVPGPNKIRLDFFSHQIPNATAHQSTINVNYLPMIECPPLHLVILLGKDSLKKSDSQPEQSLRNHDELDIPIRKYRMAAYLWQAFTQEQMYRNNFARRSFRFEEEWQTGTLSSRDTISYRMRNEAKIHVIRCDKTAAELRALSLEHSSDLPEGESKLFKVAKEAILGYFNPKLNQKTYVTALILDSYPGSEIVTRHAAVGHDVNLAIFGSHALHTYPSCIEEVISAFADSTEIDSNFPSSQHQERTAMWEVASANIGAHLREIGRMFGCQQQDSGIMGQDYLQFSRSFMSWIPYRKKNKEDGQRLCLAQDESNWHRLDALRFRLHPCFRHLSDPVPCFNGSLQVWPVDGGKIVLTSQAGIAFIEVYTKGDAVCKAYLDYMSGELGNINNGLSKQVTLVDDDIRTRIPNSPKTTKNIKLVIYSGSLYCHAIDDLFQLKSKASTIKLPNGQTGYRGNQLGSAVLPGTAAEDLILDFAMIQTKLLISIKVFHSPLSVSGIEFHYEDATIQFFGNRSTQFSDVSELVLDTRKGELLTGFYIRAAQSVDGLGVITNMGKINGVFGNPSAGTGHTLIAPRGYKIAGISGLIGENIDGFSLIITR
;
A
#
# COMPACT_ATOMS: atom_id res chain seq x y z
N MET A 1 -0.63 -45.34 -2.39
CA MET A 1 0.06 -45.91 -1.22
C MET A 1 0.77 -44.78 -0.50
N ALA A 2 0.34 -44.62 0.74
CA ALA A 2 0.85 -43.76 1.81
C ALA A 2 0.75 -42.25 1.65
N PRO A 3 0.13 -41.60 2.68
CA PRO A 3 0.86 -40.82 3.63
C PRO A 3 0.40 -41.10 5.09
N LYS A 4 1.24 -41.80 5.86
CA LYS A 4 1.05 -42.03 7.30
C LYS A 4 2.13 -41.36 8.19
N ALA A 5 2.93 -40.48 7.64
CA ALA A 5 4.04 -39.85 8.38
C ALA A 5 3.74 -38.47 8.98
N PHE A 6 2.66 -37.78 8.57
CA PHE A 6 2.41 -36.36 8.98
C PHE A 6 1.62 -36.22 10.30
N MET A 7 1.12 -37.28 10.88
CA MET A 7 0.32 -37.19 12.12
C MET A 7 1.07 -37.54 13.42
N LYS A 8 2.37 -37.81 13.38
CA LYS A 8 3.11 -38.14 14.61
C LYS A 8 3.78 -36.96 15.32
N ASP A 9 4.01 -35.86 14.64
CA ASP A 9 4.71 -34.72 15.22
C ASP A 9 3.80 -33.68 15.89
N LEU A 10 2.52 -33.64 15.55
CA LEU A 10 1.54 -32.76 16.24
C LEU A 10 1.13 -33.26 17.65
N ARG A 11 1.47 -34.50 18.02
CA ARG A 11 1.19 -35.05 19.36
C ARG A 11 2.32 -34.82 20.40
N ARG A 12 3.46 -34.26 19.98
CA ARG A 12 4.59 -33.97 20.88
C ARG A 12 4.59 -32.58 21.48
N LEU A 13 3.84 -31.64 20.91
CA LEU A 13 3.79 -30.24 21.37
C LEU A 13 2.67 -29.92 22.36
N SER A 14 1.81 -30.88 22.70
CA SER A 14 0.70 -30.64 23.64
C SER A 14 0.87 -31.28 25.03
N LYS A 15 2.08 -31.73 25.41
CA LYS A 15 2.30 -32.42 26.69
C LYS A 15 3.31 -31.77 27.65
N THR A 16 3.67 -30.54 27.46
CA THR A 16 4.49 -29.82 28.43
C THR A 16 3.84 -28.49 28.79
N ASN A 17 2.93 -28.51 29.71
CA ASN A 17 2.63 -27.44 30.68
C ASN A 17 1.33 -27.73 31.41
N PHE A 18 1.40 -28.63 32.37
CA PHE A 18 0.52 -28.64 33.55
C PHE A 18 1.17 -29.53 34.63
N GLN A 19 1.92 -28.92 35.52
CA GLN A 19 2.14 -29.52 36.85
C GLN A 19 2.02 -28.44 37.92
N LYS A 20 1.04 -28.70 38.77
CA LYS A 20 0.65 -27.97 39.98
C LYS A 20 1.80 -27.89 40.97
N GLY A 21 2.09 -26.71 41.49
CA GLY A 21 2.84 -26.50 42.71
C GLY A 21 1.92 -26.53 43.93
N GLY A 22 2.05 -27.54 44.74
CA GLY A 22 1.43 -27.65 46.06
C GLY A 22 2.31 -27.04 47.14
N SER A 23 1.68 -26.32 48.04
CA SER A 23 2.14 -25.70 49.27
C SER A 23 2.81 -26.71 50.24
N LYS A 24 3.92 -26.31 50.86
CA LYS A 24 4.22 -26.66 52.27
C LYS A 24 5.06 -25.57 52.93
N ARG A 25 4.51 -25.10 54.07
CA ARG A 25 5.17 -24.28 55.10
C ARG A 25 6.22 -25.09 55.83
N SER A 26 7.34 -24.48 56.21
CA SER A 26 7.92 -24.63 57.55
C SER A 26 8.90 -23.49 57.83
N SER A 27 8.73 -22.98 59.01
CA SER A 27 9.40 -22.00 59.84
C SER A 27 10.83 -22.36 60.24
N HIS A 28 11.65 -21.37 60.50
CA HIS A 28 12.54 -21.08 61.66
C HIS A 28 13.62 -20.11 61.20
N ASP A 29 13.65 -18.92 61.67
CA ASP A 29 14.25 -18.28 62.87
C ASP A 29 15.77 -18.09 62.83
N ASP A 30 16.09 -16.89 63.31
CA ASP A 30 17.36 -16.39 63.93
C ASP A 30 18.40 -15.79 62.97
N SER A 31 18.70 -14.56 63.04
CA SER A 31 19.02 -13.53 64.02
C SER A 31 20.41 -12.92 63.78
N PHE A 32 20.51 -11.65 64.14
CA PHE A 32 21.69 -10.82 64.51
C PHE A 32 22.46 -10.10 63.40
N ALA A 33 22.32 -8.84 63.45
CA ALA A 33 23.06 -7.71 64.02
C ALA A 33 24.08 -7.12 63.07
N GLY A 34 24.06 -5.92 62.84
CA GLY A 34 24.30 -4.63 63.47
C GLY A 34 25.33 -3.93 62.61
N THR A 35 25.46 -2.72 62.42
CA THR A 35 25.44 -1.48 63.19
C THR A 35 25.78 -0.29 62.25
N ASN A 36 25.13 0.84 62.51
CA ASN A 36 25.59 2.20 62.50
C ASN A 36 26.26 2.79 61.24
N GLY A 37 26.02 4.00 60.88
CA GLY A 37 25.42 5.15 61.53
C GLY A 37 25.48 6.40 60.65
N ASN A 38 24.59 7.31 60.95
CA ASN A 38 24.69 8.77 60.98
C ASN A 38 25.09 9.52 59.69
N GLY A 39 24.37 10.51 59.26
CA GLY A 39 23.97 11.72 59.86
C GLY A 39 23.13 12.60 58.93
N HIS A 40 22.10 13.12 59.51
CA HIS A 40 21.35 14.34 59.18
C HIS A 40 22.16 15.59 59.61
N PRO A 41 21.68 16.83 59.52
CA PRO A 41 20.49 17.40 58.87
C PRO A 41 20.69 18.88 58.35
N LEU A 42 19.52 19.52 58.10
CA LEU A 42 19.13 20.93 58.32
C LEU A 42 18.81 21.72 57.04
N ASN A 43 17.55 22.05 56.90
CA ASN A 43 16.84 23.30 57.27
C ASN A 43 17.06 24.42 56.25
N GLY A 44 16.09 25.20 55.89
CA GLY A 44 14.88 25.69 56.50
C GLY A 44 14.06 26.51 55.50
N THR A 45 12.76 26.47 55.69
CA THR A 45 11.83 27.55 56.06
C THR A 45 11.87 28.82 55.19
N SER A 46 10.80 29.44 54.77
CA SER A 46 9.45 29.69 55.29
C SER A 46 8.68 30.51 54.25
N SER A 47 7.41 30.22 53.97
CA SER A 47 6.20 30.87 54.42
C SER A 47 6.05 32.37 53.99
N LEU A 48 4.94 32.75 53.40
CA LEU A 48 3.70 33.25 53.90
C LEU A 48 2.92 33.97 52.78
N MET A 49 1.68 33.58 52.59
CA MET A 49 0.41 34.33 52.72
C MET A 49 0.27 35.69 52.02
N GLY A 50 -0.88 35.78 51.36
CA GLY A 50 -1.58 37.05 51.10
C GLY A 50 -2.75 36.92 50.16
N ASP A 51 -3.94 36.74 50.74
CA ASP A 51 -5.25 36.89 50.14
C ASP A 51 -5.45 38.27 49.49
N ASN A 52 -6.24 38.34 48.42
CA ASN A 52 -7.54 38.98 48.42
C ASN A 52 -8.11 39.16 47.01
N SER A 53 -9.28 38.58 46.88
CA SER A 53 -10.53 39.01 46.23
C SER A 53 -10.55 40.29 45.39
N SER A 54 -11.11 40.23 44.19
CA SER A 54 -12.42 40.77 43.83
C SER A 54 -12.67 40.74 42.32
N SER A 55 -13.71 40.05 41.95
CA SER A 55 -14.90 40.41 41.16
C SER A 55 -14.73 41.26 39.88
N ASN A 56 -15.39 40.73 38.88
CA ASN A 56 -16.27 41.33 37.87
C ASN A 56 -15.80 41.29 36.43
N SER A 57 -16.57 40.62 35.77
CA SER A 57 -17.57 40.83 34.70
C SER A 57 -17.11 40.47 33.30
N SER A 58 -17.77 39.44 32.87
CA SER A 58 -18.27 39.09 31.53
C SER A 58 -18.18 40.17 30.44
N HIS A 59 -17.57 39.81 29.32
CA HIS A 59 -18.11 40.13 27.99
C HIS A 59 -17.70 39.04 27.00
N THR A 60 -18.70 38.24 26.67
CA THR A 60 -18.69 37.31 25.52
C THR A 60 -19.06 38.07 24.26
N THR A 61 -18.23 38.08 23.27
CA THR A 61 -18.61 38.42 21.90
C THR A 61 -18.52 37.16 21.03
N PRO A 62 -19.58 36.84 20.24
CA PRO A 62 -19.58 35.67 19.34
C PRO A 62 -18.89 35.99 18.02
N PRO A 63 -18.37 34.96 17.30
CA PRO A 63 -17.74 35.14 16.00
C PRO A 63 -18.78 35.35 14.89
N PRO A 64 -18.40 36.00 13.78
CA PRO A 64 -19.33 36.38 12.72
C PRO A 64 -19.73 35.17 11.85
N SER A 65 -21.01 35.13 11.55
CA SER A 65 -21.69 34.18 10.66
C SER A 65 -21.35 34.44 9.18
N LEU A 66 -21.09 33.36 8.44
CA LEU A 66 -20.98 33.35 6.98
C LEU A 66 -22.35 33.47 6.32
N PRO A 67 -22.47 34.12 5.14
CA PRO A 67 -23.76 34.30 4.48
C PRO A 67 -24.23 33.06 3.72
N ALA A 68 -25.52 32.81 3.80
CA ALA A 68 -26.24 31.77 3.10
C ALA A 68 -26.28 31.99 1.59
N LEU A 69 -25.99 30.96 0.81
CA LEU A 69 -26.21 30.90 -0.63
C LEU A 69 -27.62 30.40 -0.92
N SER A 70 -28.37 31.26 -1.60
CA SER A 70 -29.74 31.04 -2.08
C SER A 70 -29.79 30.00 -3.20
N THR A 71 -30.73 29.09 -3.08
CA THR A 71 -31.23 28.16 -4.08
C THR A 71 -31.92 28.88 -5.24
N THR A 72 -31.54 28.55 -6.48
CA THR A 72 -32.37 28.84 -7.66
C THR A 72 -32.54 27.61 -8.53
N HIS A 73 -33.78 27.48 -9.00
CA HIS A 73 -34.43 26.38 -9.68
C HIS A 73 -33.81 25.86 -10.97
N LEU A 74 -33.92 24.52 -11.16
CA LEU A 74 -33.84 23.81 -12.43
C LEU A 74 -35.10 23.98 -13.29
N PRO A 75 -35.01 23.92 -14.60
CA PRO A 75 -36.10 23.42 -15.42
C PRO A 75 -35.78 22.07 -16.09
N TYR A 76 -36.78 21.22 -16.05
CA TYR A 76 -36.94 19.96 -16.77
C TYR A 76 -36.91 20.17 -18.30
N LEU A 77 -36.29 19.24 -19.04
CA LEU A 77 -36.71 18.93 -20.41
C LEU A 77 -36.51 17.45 -20.76
N THR A 78 -37.50 16.96 -21.43
CA THR A 78 -38.03 15.71 -21.85
C THR A 78 -37.16 14.82 -22.76
N LYS A 79 -37.52 13.54 -22.73
CA LYS A 79 -37.12 12.38 -23.54
C LYS A 79 -37.25 12.60 -25.06
N SER A 80 -36.41 11.90 -25.85
CA SER A 80 -36.81 11.20 -27.06
C SER A 80 -35.87 10.01 -27.33
N GLU A 81 -36.51 8.89 -27.66
CA GLU A 81 -35.92 7.60 -28.05
C GLU A 81 -35.43 7.60 -29.51
N SER A 82 -34.38 6.85 -29.86
CA SER A 82 -34.46 5.79 -30.90
C SER A 82 -33.11 5.14 -31.25
N SER A 83 -33.16 3.81 -31.25
CA SER A 83 -32.61 2.80 -32.17
C SER A 83 -31.11 2.66 -32.49
N ASN A 84 -30.63 1.50 -32.06
CA ASN A 84 -29.72 0.52 -32.69
C ASN A 84 -28.79 0.87 -33.86
N ALA A 85 -27.48 0.56 -33.64
CA ALA A 85 -26.68 -0.26 -34.55
C ALA A 85 -25.32 -0.63 -33.96
N HIS A 86 -24.95 -1.91 -34.10
CA HIS A 86 -23.67 -2.50 -33.75
C HIS A 86 -22.50 -1.95 -34.57
N SER A 87 -21.37 -1.63 -33.92
CA SER A 87 -20.03 -1.80 -34.51
C SER A 87 -18.93 -1.70 -33.44
N SER A 88 -17.92 -2.56 -33.59
CA SER A 88 -16.76 -2.76 -32.73
C SER A 88 -15.85 -1.51 -32.61
N PRO A 89 -15.11 -1.31 -31.52
CA PRO A 89 -14.27 -0.14 -31.33
C PRO A 89 -12.89 -0.32 -31.98
N GLN A 90 -12.56 0.56 -32.89
CA GLN A 90 -11.20 0.85 -33.34
C GLN A 90 -10.56 1.90 -32.43
N ARG A 91 -9.22 1.77 -32.22
CA ARG A 91 -8.37 2.69 -31.48
C ARG A 91 -8.46 4.12 -32.02
N PRO A 92 -8.51 5.15 -31.15
CA PRO A 92 -8.39 6.55 -31.62
C PRO A 92 -6.93 6.96 -31.83
N VAL A 93 -6.68 7.54 -32.98
CA VAL A 93 -5.47 8.29 -33.34
C VAL A 93 -5.68 9.75 -32.91
N PRO A 94 -4.69 10.48 -32.37
CA PRO A 94 -4.88 11.87 -31.98
C PRO A 94 -4.96 12.78 -33.22
N ILE A 95 -6.07 13.49 -33.34
CA ILE A 95 -6.30 14.50 -34.38
C ILE A 95 -5.92 15.87 -33.82
N SER A 96 -4.92 16.50 -34.41
CA SER A 96 -4.62 17.92 -34.24
C SER A 96 -5.67 18.75 -35.00
N SER A 97 -6.47 19.55 -34.31
CA SER A 97 -7.34 20.54 -34.96
C SER A 97 -6.92 21.95 -34.57
N SER A 98 -6.26 22.61 -35.49
CA SER A 98 -6.17 24.06 -35.55
C SER A 98 -7.53 24.63 -36.00
N ARG A 99 -8.18 25.44 -35.20
CA ARG A 99 -9.26 26.31 -35.64
C ARG A 99 -8.92 27.75 -35.28
N SER A 100 -8.70 28.52 -36.31
CA SER A 100 -8.70 29.98 -36.30
C SER A 100 -10.13 30.49 -36.15
N CYS A 101 -10.40 31.32 -35.15
CA CYS A 101 -11.60 32.13 -35.08
C CYS A 101 -11.19 33.59 -35.10
N THR A 102 -11.46 34.26 -36.24
CA THR A 102 -11.50 35.69 -36.33
C THR A 102 -12.82 36.20 -35.74
N GLY A 103 -12.74 37.03 -34.75
CA GLY A 103 -13.87 37.76 -34.17
C GLY A 103 -13.37 39.04 -33.53
N SER A 104 -13.63 40.16 -34.22
CA SER A 104 -13.34 41.53 -33.76
C SER A 104 -14.25 41.89 -32.58
N SER A 105 -13.69 42.30 -31.46
CA SER A 105 -14.34 43.22 -30.52
C SER A 105 -13.30 44.05 -29.80
N GLN A 106 -13.46 45.34 -29.91
CA GLN A 106 -12.68 46.37 -29.22
C GLN A 106 -12.82 46.29 -27.72
N SER A 107 -11.73 46.24 -27.00
CA SER A 107 -11.69 46.66 -25.60
C SER A 107 -10.30 47.12 -25.18
N LEU A 108 -10.25 48.38 -24.82
CA LEU A 108 -9.48 49.03 -23.76
C LEU A 108 -8.04 48.59 -23.51
N LEU A 109 -7.16 49.51 -23.77
CA LEU A 109 -5.75 49.66 -23.41
C LEU A 109 -5.33 48.94 -22.12
N GLN A 110 -4.68 47.79 -22.27
CA GLN A 110 -3.74 47.28 -21.29
C GLN A 110 -2.31 47.64 -21.73
N PRO A 111 -1.39 47.96 -20.78
CA PRO A 111 -0.02 48.29 -21.14
C PRO A 111 0.62 47.07 -21.80
N SER A 112 1.16 47.25 -22.99
CA SER A 112 1.90 46.30 -23.77
C SER A 112 3.03 45.69 -22.92
N ARG A 113 2.83 44.47 -22.39
CA ARG A 113 3.95 43.61 -21.99
C ARG A 113 4.74 43.37 -23.29
N SER A 114 5.96 43.89 -23.35
CA SER A 114 6.94 43.53 -24.35
C SER A 114 7.11 42.03 -24.32
N THR A 115 6.45 41.30 -25.22
CA THR A 115 6.68 39.88 -25.45
C THR A 115 8.04 39.77 -26.09
N ILE A 116 9.07 39.52 -25.24
CA ILE A 116 10.37 39.04 -25.74
C ILE A 116 10.05 37.76 -26.51
N PRO A 117 10.46 37.64 -27.79
CA PRO A 117 10.20 36.45 -28.58
C PRO A 117 10.82 35.24 -27.82
N ILE A 118 9.99 34.26 -27.52
CA ILE A 118 10.47 33.02 -26.88
C ILE A 118 11.38 32.33 -27.89
N SER A 119 12.63 32.04 -27.47
CA SER A 119 13.56 31.32 -28.33
C SER A 119 12.95 29.98 -28.75
N PRO A 120 13.11 29.52 -30.00
CA PRO A 120 12.66 28.20 -30.44
C PRO A 120 13.33 27.07 -29.69
N PHE A 121 14.49 27.33 -29.03
CA PHE A 121 15.24 26.38 -28.23
C PHE A 121 14.93 26.48 -26.73
N ALA A 122 13.94 27.25 -26.33
CA ALA A 122 13.52 27.31 -24.92
C ALA A 122 13.05 25.92 -24.44
N PRO A 123 13.52 25.42 -23.27
CA PRO A 123 13.10 24.12 -22.75
C PRO A 123 11.59 24.03 -22.55
N ARG A 124 10.97 22.98 -23.04
CA ARG A 124 9.53 22.69 -22.85
C ARG A 124 9.37 21.47 -21.98
N VAL A 125 8.88 21.65 -20.75
CA VAL A 125 8.53 20.54 -19.86
C VAL A 125 7.24 19.90 -20.35
N THR A 126 7.26 18.59 -20.60
CA THR A 126 6.11 17.82 -21.13
C THR A 126 5.47 16.92 -20.08
N SER A 127 6.19 16.65 -18.98
CA SER A 127 5.74 15.73 -17.94
C SER A 127 4.74 16.32 -16.97
N ILE A 128 4.70 17.64 -16.82
CA ILE A 128 3.82 18.32 -15.86
C ILE A 128 3.28 19.62 -16.46
N SER A 129 2.04 19.96 -16.14
CA SER A 129 1.39 21.18 -16.60
C SER A 129 1.68 22.36 -15.66
N GLU A 130 1.56 23.57 -16.19
CA GLU A 130 1.66 24.81 -15.45
C GLU A 130 0.69 24.84 -14.27
N ASN A 131 1.16 25.33 -13.10
CA ASN A 131 0.41 25.41 -11.84
C ASN A 131 -0.12 24.07 -11.28
N SER A 132 0.43 22.94 -11.71
CA SER A 132 0.08 21.64 -11.15
C SER A 132 0.42 21.53 -9.66
N TRP A 133 -0.38 20.73 -8.96
CA TRP A 133 -0.13 20.37 -7.56
C TRP A 133 0.58 19.03 -7.46
N VAL A 134 1.62 18.98 -6.64
CA VAL A 134 2.36 17.75 -6.31
C VAL A 134 2.52 17.62 -4.79
N ASN A 135 2.73 16.40 -4.31
CA ASN A 135 2.73 16.10 -2.89
C ASN A 135 4.09 15.60 -2.35
N HIS A 136 5.13 15.64 -3.18
CA HIS A 136 6.45 15.17 -2.83
C HIS A 136 7.52 16.20 -3.19
N LYS A 137 8.58 16.25 -2.39
CA LYS A 137 9.65 17.24 -2.46
C LYS A 137 10.51 17.11 -3.71
N ILE A 138 10.80 15.89 -4.14
CA ILE A 138 11.59 15.64 -5.34
C ILE A 138 10.67 15.19 -6.46
N LEU A 139 10.67 15.95 -7.55
CA LEU A 139 9.83 15.72 -8.72
C LEU A 139 10.70 15.38 -9.93
N LEU A 140 10.45 14.22 -10.54
CA LEU A 140 11.03 13.87 -11.83
C LEU A 140 10.26 14.59 -12.94
N ILE A 141 10.99 15.37 -13.75
CA ILE A 141 10.46 16.00 -14.95
C ILE A 141 11.22 15.53 -16.19
N TYR A 142 10.55 15.54 -17.31
CA TYR A 142 11.15 15.40 -18.62
C TYR A 142 10.52 16.38 -19.62
N GLY A 143 11.30 16.70 -20.64
CA GLY A 143 10.91 17.69 -21.63
C GLY A 143 11.81 17.66 -22.85
N GLN A 144 11.59 18.66 -23.69
CA GLN A 144 12.25 18.80 -24.99
C GLN A 144 12.80 20.22 -25.17
N VAL A 145 13.85 20.31 -25.98
CA VAL A 145 14.47 21.57 -26.40
C VAL A 145 14.46 21.62 -27.92
N GLY A 146 13.98 22.70 -28.48
CA GLY A 146 13.87 22.86 -29.94
C GLY A 146 12.86 21.90 -30.56
N ASP A 147 13.01 21.71 -31.85
CA ASP A 147 12.26 20.72 -32.64
C ASP A 147 13.06 19.42 -32.72
N ALA A 148 12.38 18.30 -32.89
CA ALA A 148 13.02 16.98 -32.91
C ALA A 148 13.99 16.78 -34.11
N ARG A 149 14.04 17.68 -35.06
CA ARG A 149 14.91 17.60 -36.24
C ARG A 149 15.40 19.00 -36.68
N PRO A 150 16.72 19.20 -36.70
CA PRO A 150 17.77 18.29 -36.25
C PRO A 150 17.80 18.16 -34.74
N PRO A 151 18.20 16.97 -34.19
CA PRO A 151 18.37 16.79 -32.76
C PRO A 151 19.52 17.66 -32.24
N ILE A 152 19.38 18.18 -31.04
CA ILE A 152 20.34 19.10 -30.43
C ILE A 152 20.76 18.55 -29.06
N ASP A 153 22.05 18.56 -28.81
CA ASP A 153 22.64 18.21 -27.53
C ASP A 153 23.08 19.45 -26.76
N GLY A 154 23.13 19.36 -25.45
CA GLY A 154 23.51 20.47 -24.60
C GLY A 154 23.21 20.21 -23.12
N THR A 155 22.96 21.28 -22.37
CA THR A 155 22.60 21.19 -20.96
C THR A 155 21.45 22.12 -20.61
N VAL A 156 20.60 21.68 -19.70
CA VAL A 156 19.55 22.50 -19.07
C VAL A 156 19.97 22.77 -17.64
N THR A 157 20.11 24.06 -17.30
CA THR A 157 20.32 24.51 -15.92
C THR A 157 18.98 24.86 -15.31
N ILE A 158 18.69 24.30 -14.14
CA ILE A 158 17.44 24.49 -13.40
C ILE A 158 17.69 25.35 -12.18
N ASN A 159 16.91 26.41 -12.05
CA ASN A 159 16.98 27.38 -10.98
C ASN A 159 15.60 27.53 -10.31
N LEU A 160 15.56 27.37 -9.00
CA LEU A 160 14.39 27.67 -8.19
C LEU A 160 14.43 29.15 -7.82
N LEU A 161 13.48 29.96 -8.33
CA LEU A 161 13.56 31.43 -8.19
C LEU A 161 13.07 31.97 -6.84
N ASN A 162 12.33 31.16 -6.09
CA ASN A 162 11.76 31.53 -4.80
C ASN A 162 12.42 30.83 -3.59
N ASP A 163 13.49 30.10 -3.82
CA ASP A 163 14.28 29.46 -2.77
C ASP A 163 15.78 29.52 -3.11
N SER A 164 16.60 29.31 -2.12
CA SER A 164 18.06 29.29 -2.23
C SER A 164 18.64 27.92 -2.52
N PHE A 165 17.81 26.95 -2.94
CA PHE A 165 18.34 25.65 -3.36
C PHE A 165 19.28 25.84 -4.56
N PRO A 166 20.48 25.25 -4.53
CA PRO A 166 21.46 25.44 -5.58
C PRO A 166 20.95 25.01 -6.96
N SER A 167 21.39 25.73 -8.00
CA SER A 167 21.08 25.35 -9.38
C SER A 167 21.67 23.99 -9.74
N THR A 168 20.91 23.19 -10.45
CA THR A 168 21.32 21.86 -10.95
C THR A 168 21.44 21.87 -12.46
N ILE A 169 22.36 21.09 -13.01
CA ILE A 169 22.65 21.00 -14.45
C ILE A 169 22.33 19.59 -14.93
N TRP A 170 21.55 19.51 -16.00
CA TRP A 170 21.08 18.24 -16.56
C TRP A 170 21.43 18.16 -18.06
N PRO A 171 21.89 17.02 -18.54
CA PRO A 171 22.22 16.84 -19.94
C PRO A 171 20.97 16.79 -20.82
N VAL A 172 21.08 17.39 -21.98
CA VAL A 172 20.14 17.27 -23.11
C VAL A 172 20.79 16.41 -24.15
N GLN A 173 20.13 15.34 -24.57
CA GLN A 173 20.59 14.48 -25.64
C GLN A 173 19.45 14.19 -26.62
N GLY A 174 19.73 14.37 -27.91
CA GLY A 174 18.72 14.22 -28.95
C GLY A 174 17.50 15.13 -28.73
N SER A 175 17.73 16.36 -28.26
CA SER A 175 16.67 17.32 -27.90
C SER A 175 15.83 16.94 -26.69
N GLN A 176 16.14 15.89 -25.95
CA GLN A 176 15.37 15.43 -24.78
C GLN A 176 16.19 15.57 -23.49
N PHE A 177 15.52 15.87 -22.40
CA PHE A 177 16.12 15.92 -21.07
C PHE A 177 15.22 15.29 -20.03
N LYS A 178 15.84 14.74 -18.97
CA LYS A 178 15.20 14.33 -17.71
C LYS A 178 15.93 15.01 -16.57
N ALA A 179 15.19 15.47 -15.57
CA ALA A 179 15.76 16.18 -14.44
C ALA A 179 14.97 15.97 -13.16
N LEU A 180 15.63 16.12 -12.02
CA LEU A 180 15.01 16.14 -10.70
C LEU A 180 14.88 17.59 -10.23
N LEU A 181 13.66 17.97 -9.84
CA LEU A 181 13.38 19.25 -9.22
C LEU A 181 13.29 19.08 -7.70
N HIS A 182 14.02 19.90 -6.96
CA HIS A 182 13.78 20.10 -5.54
C HIS A 182 12.71 21.17 -5.35
N LEU A 183 11.66 20.87 -4.59
CA LEU A 183 10.53 21.76 -4.33
C LEU A 183 10.46 22.12 -2.85
N VAL A 184 10.02 23.35 -2.56
CA VAL A 184 9.69 23.82 -1.22
C VAL A 184 8.18 23.94 -1.05
N PRO A 185 7.64 23.79 0.16
CA PRO A 185 6.19 23.91 0.39
C PRO A 185 5.61 25.23 -0.15
N GLY A 186 4.49 25.13 -0.86
CA GLY A 186 3.83 26.23 -1.53
C GLY A 186 4.16 26.34 -3.02
N PRO A 187 3.99 27.53 -3.63
CA PRO A 187 4.27 27.76 -5.05
C PRO A 187 5.78 27.81 -5.33
N ASN A 188 6.22 27.09 -6.36
CA ASN A 188 7.61 27.05 -6.82
C ASN A 188 7.67 27.58 -8.22
N LYS A 189 8.44 28.66 -8.42
CA LYS A 189 8.72 29.25 -9.74
C LYS A 189 10.09 28.76 -10.20
N ILE A 190 10.11 27.96 -11.26
CA ILE A 190 11.28 27.24 -11.73
C ILE A 190 11.67 27.82 -13.10
N ARG A 191 12.93 28.24 -13.23
CA ARG A 191 13.51 28.68 -14.49
C ARG A 191 14.42 27.58 -15.05
N LEU A 192 14.28 27.32 -16.33
CA LEU A 192 15.08 26.38 -17.11
C LEU A 192 15.86 27.18 -18.16
N ASP A 193 17.18 27.13 -18.10
CA ASP A 193 18.10 27.80 -19.02
C ASP A 193 18.83 26.73 -19.85
N PHE A 194 18.65 26.74 -21.17
CA PHE A 194 19.30 25.81 -22.07
C PHE A 194 20.57 26.42 -22.67
N PHE A 195 21.62 25.61 -22.71
CA PHE A 195 22.89 25.95 -23.36
C PHE A 195 23.36 24.81 -24.27
N SER A 196 23.84 25.18 -25.46
CA SER A 196 24.47 24.24 -26.41
C SER A 196 25.53 24.95 -27.24
N HIS A 197 26.65 24.26 -27.47
CA HIS A 197 27.70 24.74 -28.37
C HIS A 197 27.28 24.69 -29.85
N GLN A 198 26.19 24.01 -30.16
CA GLN A 198 25.67 23.85 -31.53
C GLN A 198 24.82 25.05 -31.99
N ILE A 199 24.47 25.97 -31.07
CA ILE A 199 23.58 27.08 -31.31
C ILE A 199 24.29 28.41 -31.03
N PRO A 200 24.12 29.42 -31.87
CA PRO A 200 24.65 30.74 -31.59
C PRO A 200 24.02 31.34 -30.33
N ASN A 201 24.84 31.85 -29.42
CA ASN A 201 24.40 32.44 -28.14
C ASN A 201 23.72 33.80 -28.27
N ALA A 202 23.03 34.08 -29.37
CA ALA A 202 22.45 35.41 -29.65
C ALA A 202 21.22 35.73 -28.78
N THR A 203 20.51 34.72 -28.24
CA THR A 203 19.30 34.90 -27.43
C THR A 203 19.31 33.95 -26.27
N ALA A 204 18.72 34.38 -25.14
CA ALA A 204 18.55 33.50 -23.98
C ALA A 204 17.52 32.38 -24.29
N HIS A 205 17.96 31.12 -24.20
CA HIS A 205 17.10 29.94 -24.40
C HIS A 205 16.48 29.52 -23.07
N GLN A 206 15.52 30.29 -22.57
CA GLN A 206 14.95 30.09 -21.25
C GLN A 206 13.44 29.91 -21.27
N SER A 207 12.95 29.16 -20.30
CA SER A 207 11.53 29.04 -19.96
C SER A 207 11.31 29.06 -18.48
N THR A 208 10.07 29.25 -18.06
CA THR A 208 9.67 29.13 -16.65
C THR A 208 8.45 28.26 -16.52
N ILE A 209 8.36 27.51 -15.42
CA ILE A 209 7.18 26.72 -15.03
C ILE A 209 6.90 26.94 -13.54
N ASN A 210 5.63 27.03 -13.19
CA ASN A 210 5.16 27.09 -11.82
C ASN A 210 4.59 25.74 -11.39
N VAL A 211 5.02 25.26 -10.21
CA VAL A 211 4.56 24.00 -9.62
C VAL A 211 4.24 24.25 -8.15
N ASN A 212 3.09 23.78 -7.70
CA ASN A 212 2.68 23.91 -6.28
C ASN A 212 3.00 22.62 -5.52
N TYR A 213 3.74 22.72 -4.42
CA TYR A 213 4.05 21.58 -3.56
C TYR A 213 3.25 21.64 -2.25
N LEU A 214 2.39 20.63 -2.02
CA LEU A 214 1.65 20.46 -0.78
C LEU A 214 2.14 19.18 -0.09
N PRO A 215 2.92 19.26 1.00
CA PRO A 215 3.42 18.10 1.72
C PRO A 215 2.29 17.20 2.24
N MET A 216 2.44 15.90 2.09
CA MET A 216 1.55 14.91 2.70
C MET A 216 1.95 14.70 4.15
N ILE A 217 1.01 14.85 5.08
CA ILE A 217 1.25 14.67 6.53
C ILE A 217 0.37 13.59 7.17
N GLU A 218 -0.79 13.29 6.58
CA GLU A 218 -1.80 12.43 7.20
C GLU A 218 -1.61 10.93 6.93
N CYS A 219 -0.93 10.56 5.83
CA CYS A 219 -0.66 9.15 5.56
C CYS A 219 0.52 8.63 6.40
N PRO A 220 0.54 7.33 6.76
CA PRO A 220 1.68 6.72 7.44
C PRO A 220 2.97 6.90 6.63
N PRO A 221 4.10 7.28 7.28
CA PRO A 221 5.39 7.38 6.59
C PRO A 221 6.03 6.02 6.34
N LEU A 222 6.90 5.95 5.34
CA LEU A 222 7.92 4.93 5.22
C LEU A 222 9.15 5.39 6.01
N HIS A 223 9.48 4.66 7.09
CA HIS A 223 10.66 4.95 7.90
C HIS A 223 11.91 4.35 7.27
N LEU A 224 12.96 5.16 7.18
CA LEU A 224 14.26 4.76 6.65
C LEU A 224 15.20 4.43 7.81
N VAL A 225 15.73 3.21 7.83
CA VAL A 225 16.58 2.71 8.92
C VAL A 225 17.94 2.27 8.36
N ILE A 226 19.01 2.63 9.06
CA ILE A 226 20.32 1.97 8.95
C ILE A 226 20.49 1.08 10.17
N LEU A 227 20.66 -0.23 9.94
CA LEU A 227 20.86 -1.23 10.98
C LEU A 227 22.34 -1.58 11.10
N LEU A 228 22.84 -1.52 12.33
CA LEU A 228 24.24 -1.77 12.71
C LEU A 228 24.33 -2.88 13.77
N GLY A 229 25.43 -3.60 13.78
CA GLY A 229 25.80 -4.45 14.90
C GLY A 229 26.14 -3.63 16.15
N LYS A 230 26.05 -4.25 17.33
CA LYS A 230 26.35 -3.57 18.61
C LYS A 230 27.78 -3.04 18.71
N ASP A 231 28.71 -3.73 18.06
CA ASP A 231 30.15 -3.44 18.03
C ASP A 231 30.62 -2.82 16.71
N SER A 232 29.69 -2.55 15.78
CA SER A 232 30.02 -1.96 14.50
C SER A 232 30.76 -0.66 14.71
N LEU A 233 31.99 -0.60 14.23
CA LEU A 233 32.72 0.63 14.01
C LEU A 233 31.94 1.37 12.95
N LYS A 234 31.52 2.56 13.13
CA LYS A 234 30.70 3.40 12.25
C LYS A 234 31.19 3.47 10.77
N LYS A 235 31.97 2.49 10.29
CA LYS A 235 32.57 2.36 8.96
C LYS A 235 31.73 1.49 8.03
N SER A 236 31.48 2.01 6.83
CA SER A 236 31.06 1.17 5.69
C SER A 236 32.29 0.42 5.16
N ASP A 237 32.21 -0.91 5.05
CA ASP A 237 33.29 -1.78 4.57
C ASP A 237 33.64 -1.63 3.08
N SER A 238 33.07 -0.65 2.40
CA SER A 238 33.27 -0.40 0.98
C SER A 238 34.36 0.63 0.72
N GLN A 239 35.55 0.15 0.49
CA GLN A 239 36.82 0.78 0.05
C GLN A 239 37.78 1.31 1.13
N PRO A 240 39.04 0.75 1.20
CA PRO A 240 40.05 1.14 2.15
C PRO A 240 40.70 2.51 1.91
N GLU A 241 40.63 3.08 0.70
CA GLU A 241 41.48 4.22 0.33
C GLU A 241 40.87 5.61 0.48
N GLN A 242 39.55 5.74 0.59
CA GLN A 242 38.88 7.07 0.73
C GLN A 242 38.55 7.47 2.16
N SER A 243 38.75 6.58 3.14
CA SER A 243 38.31 6.78 4.53
C SER A 243 39.22 7.67 5.40
N LEU A 244 40.32 8.22 4.86
CA LEU A 244 41.33 8.90 5.69
C LEU A 244 41.05 10.38 6.00
N ARG A 245 39.94 10.97 5.60
CA ARG A 245 39.74 12.43 5.71
C ARG A 245 38.50 12.97 6.41
N ASN A 246 37.54 12.16 6.89
CA ASN A 246 36.30 12.75 7.46
C ASN A 246 35.88 12.14 8.80
N HIS A 247 35.51 13.03 9.72
CA HIS A 247 35.19 12.77 11.13
C HIS A 247 33.84 12.06 11.40
N ASP A 248 32.94 11.93 10.41
CA ASP A 248 31.65 11.24 10.56
C ASP A 248 31.52 10.07 9.59
N GLU A 249 31.93 8.89 10.06
CA GLU A 249 31.98 7.66 9.26
C GLU A 249 30.61 7.19 8.74
N LEU A 250 29.49 7.66 9.31
CA LEU A 250 28.13 7.32 8.87
C LEU A 250 27.51 8.37 7.91
N ASP A 251 28.09 9.54 7.77
CA ASP A 251 27.50 10.62 6.97
C ASP A 251 27.34 10.25 5.49
N ILE A 252 28.35 9.61 4.89
CA ILE A 252 28.32 9.17 3.49
C ILE A 252 27.24 8.10 3.28
N PRO A 253 27.17 6.99 4.06
CA PRO A 253 26.07 6.04 4.00
C PRO A 253 24.69 6.65 4.15
N ILE A 254 24.52 7.57 5.10
CA ILE A 254 23.25 8.28 5.33
C ILE A 254 22.84 9.08 4.09
N ARG A 255 23.77 9.88 3.52
CA ARG A 255 23.49 10.68 2.31
C ARG A 255 23.10 9.82 1.13
N LYS A 256 23.88 8.77 0.84
CA LYS A 256 23.64 7.85 -0.27
C LYS A 256 22.31 7.12 -0.13
N TYR A 257 22.00 6.65 1.06
CA TYR A 257 20.73 5.98 1.34
C TYR A 257 19.53 6.93 1.23
N ARG A 258 19.66 8.16 1.76
CA ARG A 258 18.65 9.21 1.62
C ARG A 258 18.40 9.57 0.16
N MET A 259 19.47 9.71 -0.63
CA MET A 259 19.32 10.01 -2.07
C MET A 259 18.63 8.88 -2.82
N ALA A 260 18.99 7.61 -2.56
CA ALA A 260 18.30 6.46 -3.13
C ALA A 260 16.80 6.46 -2.76
N ALA A 261 16.45 6.80 -1.51
CA ALA A 261 15.06 6.90 -1.08
C ALA A 261 14.27 7.95 -1.87
N TYR A 262 14.85 9.11 -2.13
CA TYR A 262 14.22 10.14 -2.96
C TYR A 262 14.09 9.72 -4.44
N LEU A 263 15.03 8.93 -4.97
CA LEU A 263 14.89 8.35 -6.31
C LEU A 263 13.71 7.37 -6.37
N TRP A 264 13.52 6.51 -5.36
CA TRP A 264 12.34 5.61 -5.29
C TRP A 264 11.03 6.38 -5.26
N GLN A 265 10.98 7.45 -4.45
CA GLN A 265 9.80 8.29 -4.33
C GLN A 265 9.48 9.01 -5.65
N ALA A 266 10.49 9.63 -6.29
CA ALA A 266 10.33 10.33 -7.55
C ALA A 266 9.92 9.40 -8.70
N PHE A 267 10.53 8.20 -8.77
CA PHE A 267 10.13 7.16 -9.71
C PHE A 267 8.68 6.73 -9.50
N THR A 268 8.32 6.38 -8.25
CA THR A 268 6.99 5.83 -7.96
C THR A 268 5.88 6.84 -8.25
N GLN A 269 6.07 8.13 -7.90
CA GLN A 269 5.06 9.15 -8.20
C GLN A 269 4.84 9.35 -9.70
N GLU A 270 5.90 9.28 -10.51
CA GLU A 270 5.79 9.36 -11.98
C GLU A 270 5.06 8.13 -12.54
N GLN A 271 5.40 6.93 -12.07
CA GLN A 271 4.75 5.71 -12.50
C GLN A 271 3.25 5.65 -12.12
N MET A 272 2.89 6.15 -10.93
CA MET A 272 1.48 6.27 -10.54
C MET A 272 0.72 7.25 -11.42
N TYR A 273 1.35 8.36 -11.81
CA TYR A 273 0.78 9.33 -12.75
C TYR A 273 0.54 8.70 -14.13
N ARG A 274 1.52 7.96 -14.66
CA ARG A 274 1.40 7.22 -15.94
C ARG A 274 0.30 6.16 -15.91
N ASN A 275 -0.02 5.65 -14.71
CA ASN A 275 -1.12 4.72 -14.49
C ASN A 275 -2.48 5.41 -14.26
N ASN A 276 -2.60 6.73 -14.44
CA ASN A 276 -3.80 7.55 -14.23
C ASN A 276 -4.27 7.60 -12.76
N PHE A 277 -3.35 7.48 -11.80
CA PHE A 277 -3.65 7.55 -10.37
C PHE A 277 -3.13 8.83 -9.69
N ALA A 278 -2.91 9.90 -10.44
CA ALA A 278 -2.22 11.11 -10.01
C ALA A 278 -0.77 10.83 -9.55
N ARG A 279 -0.04 11.88 -9.14
CA ARG A 279 1.34 11.75 -8.67
C ARG A 279 1.37 11.35 -7.20
N ARG A 280 1.15 10.05 -6.92
CA ARG A 280 1.15 9.43 -5.59
C ARG A 280 2.44 8.70 -5.33
N SER A 281 2.90 8.76 -4.09
CA SER A 281 3.95 7.90 -3.57
C SER A 281 3.87 7.86 -2.05
N PHE A 282 4.67 7.01 -1.42
CA PHE A 282 4.89 7.04 0.03
C PHE A 282 5.63 8.31 0.45
N ARG A 283 5.36 8.82 1.64
CA ARG A 283 6.12 9.91 2.26
C ARG A 283 7.16 9.37 3.23
N PHE A 284 8.14 10.20 3.57
CA PHE A 284 9.09 9.93 4.65
C PHE A 284 8.73 10.74 5.91
N GLU A 285 9.21 10.33 7.07
CA GLU A 285 9.41 11.19 8.20
C GLU A 285 10.53 12.18 7.85
N GLU A 286 10.38 13.46 8.15
CA GLU A 286 11.36 14.48 7.83
C GLU A 286 11.92 15.10 9.12
N GLU A 287 13.16 15.55 9.07
CA GLU A 287 13.84 16.26 10.14
C GLU A 287 14.58 17.49 9.62
N TRP A 288 14.71 18.50 10.49
CA TRP A 288 15.44 19.72 10.18
C TRP A 288 16.93 19.51 10.47
N GLN A 289 17.74 19.49 9.41
CA GLN A 289 19.15 19.17 9.47
C GLN A 289 19.94 19.89 8.38
N THR A 290 21.29 19.75 8.38
CA THR A 290 22.12 20.20 7.25
C THR A 290 21.66 19.49 5.98
N GLY A 291 21.36 20.26 4.92
CA GLY A 291 20.89 19.76 3.66
C GLY A 291 21.94 18.87 3.01
N THR A 292 21.49 17.69 2.54
CA THR A 292 22.37 16.67 1.92
C THR A 292 22.01 16.42 0.46
N LEU A 293 20.86 16.91 0.01
CA LEU A 293 20.40 16.76 -1.38
C LEU A 293 21.21 17.59 -2.39
N SER A 294 21.98 18.56 -1.93
CA SER A 294 22.98 19.26 -2.74
C SER A 294 24.31 19.30 -2.02
N SER A 295 25.39 19.05 -2.77
CA SER A 295 26.76 19.16 -2.28
C SER A 295 27.09 20.57 -1.75
N ARG A 296 26.52 21.62 -2.35
CA ARG A 296 26.71 23.00 -1.92
C ARG A 296 26.02 23.30 -0.60
N ASP A 297 24.82 22.77 -0.36
CA ASP A 297 24.12 22.92 0.92
C ASP A 297 24.88 22.23 2.05
N THR A 298 25.46 21.05 1.76
CA THR A 298 26.34 20.34 2.71
C THR A 298 27.57 21.14 3.09
N ILE A 299 28.28 21.73 2.11
CA ILE A 299 29.49 22.52 2.35
C ILE A 299 29.18 23.84 3.09
N SER A 300 28.04 24.46 2.79
CA SER A 300 27.62 25.71 3.40
C SER A 300 26.85 25.55 4.71
N TYR A 301 26.64 24.28 5.16
CA TYR A 301 25.83 23.93 6.34
C TYR A 301 24.41 24.53 6.28
N ARG A 302 23.84 24.60 5.08
CA ARG A 302 22.48 25.12 4.88
C ARG A 302 21.47 24.13 5.44
N MET A 303 20.65 24.61 6.37
CA MET A 303 19.63 23.77 6.99
C MET A 303 18.43 23.53 6.06
N ARG A 304 17.98 22.29 5.98
CA ARG A 304 16.84 21.84 5.19
C ARG A 304 16.00 20.85 5.96
N ASN A 305 14.75 20.70 5.56
CA ASN A 305 13.88 19.61 6.03
C ASN A 305 14.04 18.43 5.08
N GLU A 306 14.62 17.33 5.52
CA GLU A 306 14.93 16.17 4.68
C GLU A 306 14.49 14.87 5.35
N ALA A 307 14.39 13.79 4.55
CA ALA A 307 14.02 12.47 5.03
C ALA A 307 14.95 12.01 6.16
N LYS A 308 14.36 11.68 7.29
CA LYS A 308 15.07 11.22 8.47
C LYS A 308 15.57 9.80 8.27
N ILE A 309 16.83 9.57 8.60
CA ILE A 309 17.46 8.26 8.65
C ILE A 309 17.63 7.84 10.10
N HIS A 310 16.91 6.81 10.54
CA HIS A 310 17.05 6.25 11.87
C HIS A 310 18.24 5.30 11.91
N VAL A 311 19.18 5.53 12.82
CA VAL A 311 20.34 4.63 13.01
C VAL A 311 20.06 3.75 14.22
N ILE A 312 19.91 2.45 14.00
CA ILE A 312 19.55 1.47 15.03
C ILE A 312 20.70 0.45 15.19
N ARG A 313 21.07 0.16 16.43
CA ARG A 313 21.97 -0.93 16.76
C ARG A 313 21.17 -2.13 17.25
N CYS A 314 21.44 -3.30 16.69
CA CYS A 314 20.86 -4.55 17.19
C CYS A 314 21.77 -5.18 18.28
N ASP A 315 21.26 -6.20 18.94
CA ASP A 315 21.99 -6.93 20.00
C ASP A 315 23.09 -7.87 19.47
N LYS A 316 23.15 -8.08 18.15
CA LYS A 316 24.17 -8.89 17.48
C LYS A 316 25.39 -8.09 17.14
N THR A 317 26.55 -8.74 17.13
CA THR A 317 27.80 -8.16 16.64
C THR A 317 27.78 -8.06 15.10
N ALA A 318 28.64 -7.20 14.54
CA ALA A 318 28.84 -7.12 13.10
C ALA A 318 29.26 -8.48 12.50
N ALA A 319 30.13 -9.22 13.21
CA ALA A 319 30.54 -10.56 12.79
C ALA A 319 29.37 -11.57 12.77
N GLU A 320 28.49 -11.54 13.77
CA GLU A 320 27.28 -12.37 13.79
C GLU A 320 26.32 -12.00 12.66
N LEU A 321 26.12 -10.71 12.37
CA LEU A 321 25.27 -10.25 11.26
C LEU A 321 25.79 -10.73 9.91
N ARG A 322 27.13 -10.66 9.70
CA ARG A 322 27.79 -11.19 8.50
C ARG A 322 27.62 -12.70 8.39
N ALA A 323 27.78 -13.44 9.48
CA ALA A 323 27.55 -14.89 9.50
C ALA A 323 26.11 -15.25 9.13
N LEU A 324 25.12 -14.56 9.71
CA LEU A 324 23.71 -14.74 9.38
C LEU A 324 23.38 -14.38 7.91
N SER A 325 24.13 -13.45 7.32
CA SER A 325 23.97 -13.07 5.92
C SER A 325 24.51 -14.12 4.93
N LEU A 326 25.33 -15.06 5.39
CA LEU A 326 25.89 -16.18 4.61
C LEU A 326 25.09 -17.49 4.77
N GLU A 327 24.24 -17.60 5.78
CA GLU A 327 23.41 -18.79 5.96
C GLU A 327 22.38 -18.91 4.84
N HIS A 328 22.60 -19.83 3.92
CA HIS A 328 21.64 -20.18 2.89
C HIS A 328 20.47 -20.92 3.52
N SER A 329 19.34 -20.26 3.66
CA SER A 329 18.08 -20.91 4.05
C SER A 329 17.33 -21.37 2.79
N SER A 330 17.86 -22.39 2.09
CA SER A 330 17.20 -22.98 0.92
C SER A 330 15.85 -23.64 1.27
N ASP A 331 15.59 -23.92 2.53
CA ASP A 331 14.45 -24.74 2.99
C ASP A 331 13.47 -24.00 3.91
N LEU A 332 13.62 -22.68 4.11
CA LEU A 332 12.72 -21.93 4.99
C LEU A 332 11.69 -21.12 4.19
N PRO A 333 10.42 -21.10 4.63
CA PRO A 333 9.39 -20.26 4.02
C PRO A 333 9.76 -18.79 4.10
N GLU A 334 9.29 -17.98 3.15
CA GLU A 334 9.46 -16.53 3.13
C GLU A 334 9.05 -15.93 4.49
N GLY A 335 9.96 -15.19 5.14
CA GLY A 335 9.72 -14.56 6.44
C GLY A 335 10.42 -15.22 7.63
N GLU A 336 11.09 -16.37 7.47
CA GLU A 336 11.76 -17.09 8.57
C GLU A 336 13.28 -16.91 8.63
N SER A 337 13.89 -16.07 7.75
CA SER A 337 15.34 -15.77 7.81
C SER A 337 15.75 -15.27 9.21
N LYS A 338 16.80 -15.86 9.78
CA LYS A 338 17.31 -15.45 11.09
C LYS A 338 17.74 -13.97 11.09
N LEU A 339 18.37 -13.51 10.00
CA LEU A 339 18.74 -12.10 9.83
C LEU A 339 17.50 -11.18 9.85
N PHE A 340 16.41 -11.57 9.18
CA PHE A 340 15.17 -10.83 9.18
C PHE A 340 14.54 -10.76 10.59
N LYS A 341 14.58 -11.85 11.36
CA LYS A 341 14.07 -11.87 12.73
C LYS A 341 14.85 -10.90 13.63
N VAL A 342 16.18 -10.91 13.56
CA VAL A 342 17.05 -9.98 14.32
C VAL A 342 16.73 -8.53 13.94
N ALA A 343 16.61 -8.23 12.65
CA ALA A 343 16.26 -6.90 12.18
C ALA A 343 14.87 -6.47 12.68
N LYS A 344 13.89 -7.37 12.58
CA LYS A 344 12.52 -7.14 13.06
C LYS A 344 12.46 -6.86 14.57
N GLU A 345 13.16 -7.64 15.39
CA GLU A 345 13.22 -7.44 16.83
C GLU A 345 13.83 -6.09 17.20
N ALA A 346 14.96 -5.72 16.58
CA ALA A 346 15.60 -4.41 16.81
C ALA A 346 14.68 -3.25 16.42
N ILE A 347 13.96 -3.36 15.30
CA ILE A 347 13.05 -2.34 14.79
C ILE A 347 11.81 -2.22 15.69
N LEU A 348 11.21 -3.34 16.12
CA LEU A 348 10.08 -3.34 17.04
C LEU A 348 10.46 -2.72 18.39
N GLY A 349 11.65 -3.04 18.92
CA GLY A 349 12.17 -2.44 20.15
C GLY A 349 12.36 -0.93 20.05
N TYR A 350 12.81 -0.44 18.90
CA TYR A 350 13.06 0.99 18.66
C TYR A 350 11.77 1.80 18.47
N PHE A 351 10.88 1.36 17.55
CA PHE A 351 9.67 2.11 17.23
C PHE A 351 8.54 1.89 18.23
N ASN A 352 8.52 0.74 18.94
CA ASN A 352 7.50 0.37 19.92
C ASN A 352 6.06 0.73 19.44
N PRO A 353 5.58 0.15 18.33
CA PRO A 353 4.31 0.54 17.73
C PRO A 353 3.15 0.35 18.71
N LYS A 354 2.26 1.35 18.78
CA LYS A 354 1.06 1.26 19.60
C LYS A 354 0.12 0.19 19.06
N LEU A 355 -0.69 -0.39 19.92
CA LEU A 355 -1.73 -1.34 19.51
C LEU A 355 -2.57 -0.77 18.36
N ASN A 356 -2.74 -1.55 17.29
CA ASN A 356 -3.45 -1.16 16.06
C ASN A 356 -2.77 -0.07 15.20
N GLN A 357 -1.51 0.29 15.47
CA GLN A 357 -0.75 1.20 14.62
C GLN A 357 0.30 0.42 13.82
N LYS A 358 0.06 0.28 12.52
CA LYS A 358 0.98 -0.40 11.60
C LYS A 358 2.12 0.52 11.20
N THR A 359 3.35 0.05 11.35
CA THR A 359 4.57 0.77 11.01
C THR A 359 5.19 0.19 9.73
N TYR A 360 5.67 1.05 8.84
CA TYR A 360 6.28 0.67 7.56
C TYR A 360 7.75 1.07 7.57
N VAL A 361 8.64 0.09 7.42
CA VAL A 361 10.09 0.29 7.59
C VAL A 361 10.85 -0.35 6.45
N THR A 362 11.83 0.39 5.91
CA THR A 362 12.87 -0.19 5.08
C THR A 362 14.23 0.00 5.77
N ALA A 363 14.99 -1.08 5.88
CA ALA A 363 16.24 -1.10 6.62
C ALA A 363 17.41 -1.50 5.72
N LEU A 364 18.45 -0.66 5.73
CA LEU A 364 19.74 -0.95 5.12
C LEU A 364 20.67 -1.55 6.19
N ILE A 365 21.11 -2.81 6.00
CA ILE A 365 22.05 -3.47 6.89
C ILE A 365 23.47 -3.06 6.45
N LEU A 366 24.16 -2.28 7.29
CA LEU A 366 25.45 -1.72 6.93
C LEU A 366 26.59 -2.77 7.08
N ASP A 367 26.47 -3.68 8.04
CA ASP A 367 27.42 -4.78 8.30
C ASP A 367 27.13 -6.01 7.44
N SER A 368 26.76 -5.84 6.17
CA SER A 368 26.55 -6.95 5.25
C SER A 368 27.88 -7.40 4.59
N TYR A 369 28.00 -8.70 4.34
CA TYR A 369 29.19 -9.23 3.67
C TYR A 369 29.14 -8.93 2.15
N PRO A 370 30.24 -8.46 1.53
CA PRO A 370 30.31 -8.35 0.08
C PRO A 370 30.05 -9.72 -0.58
N GLY A 371 29.11 -9.79 -1.52
CA GLY A 371 28.71 -11.05 -2.17
C GLY A 371 27.47 -11.76 -1.58
N SER A 372 26.90 -11.27 -0.48
CA SER A 372 25.70 -11.84 0.13
C SER A 372 24.37 -11.24 -0.38
N GLU A 373 24.35 -10.73 -1.60
CA GLU A 373 23.20 -9.97 -2.17
C GLU A 373 21.84 -10.65 -1.99
N ILE A 374 21.77 -11.95 -2.23
CA ILE A 374 20.47 -12.66 -2.20
C ILE A 374 20.00 -12.91 -0.77
N VAL A 375 20.90 -13.19 0.14
CA VAL A 375 20.57 -13.57 1.50
C VAL A 375 20.19 -12.37 2.36
N THR A 376 20.74 -11.17 2.04
CA THR A 376 20.48 -9.95 2.82
C THR A 376 19.20 -9.20 2.39
N ARG A 377 18.59 -9.57 1.27
CA ARG A 377 17.35 -8.95 0.81
C ARG A 377 16.13 -9.79 1.18
N HIS A 378 15.24 -9.22 1.94
CA HIS A 378 13.98 -9.86 2.33
C HIS A 378 12.93 -8.82 2.69
N ALA A 379 11.67 -9.14 2.45
CA ALA A 379 10.57 -8.30 2.88
C ALA A 379 9.36 -9.14 3.29
N ALA A 380 8.66 -8.69 4.33
CA ALA A 380 7.43 -9.33 4.79
C ALA A 380 6.39 -8.29 5.25
N VAL A 381 5.12 -8.66 5.05
CA VAL A 381 3.95 -7.96 5.58
C VAL A 381 3.61 -8.59 6.93
N GLY A 382 3.82 -7.83 8.01
CA GLY A 382 3.53 -8.28 9.36
C GLY A 382 2.25 -7.70 9.95
N HIS A 383 1.91 -8.07 11.17
CA HIS A 383 0.79 -7.50 11.90
C HIS A 383 1.10 -6.06 12.33
N ASP A 384 2.19 -5.84 13.07
CA ASP A 384 2.55 -4.55 13.65
C ASP A 384 3.53 -3.76 12.78
N VAL A 385 4.43 -4.46 12.10
CA VAL A 385 5.44 -3.87 11.22
C VAL A 385 5.48 -4.58 9.88
N ASN A 386 5.44 -3.78 8.80
CA ASN A 386 5.85 -4.21 7.48
C ASN A 386 7.30 -3.82 7.30
N LEU A 387 8.16 -4.79 6.99
CA LEU A 387 9.61 -4.59 6.95
C LEU A 387 10.20 -5.09 5.65
N ALA A 388 11.06 -4.25 5.05
CA ALA A 388 11.98 -4.64 4.00
C ALA A 388 13.42 -4.47 4.49
N ILE A 389 14.27 -5.46 4.30
CA ILE A 389 15.71 -5.38 4.60
C ILE A 389 16.51 -5.51 3.32
N PHE A 390 17.67 -4.83 3.28
CA PHE A 390 18.59 -4.87 2.15
C PHE A 390 20.03 -4.66 2.63
N GLY A 391 21.01 -5.29 1.95
CA GLY A 391 22.44 -5.16 2.29
C GLY A 391 23.07 -3.91 1.66
N SER A 392 24.12 -3.41 2.29
CA SER A 392 24.86 -2.21 1.86
C SER A 392 25.97 -2.45 0.84
N HIS A 393 26.14 -3.68 0.36
CA HIS A 393 27.29 -4.10 -0.48
C HIS A 393 27.53 -3.24 -1.74
N ALA A 394 26.49 -2.66 -2.31
CA ALA A 394 26.58 -1.78 -3.49
C ALA A 394 26.49 -0.28 -3.18
N LEU A 395 26.41 0.11 -1.90
CA LEU A 395 26.16 1.48 -1.50
C LEU A 395 27.24 2.46 -2.00
N HIS A 396 28.47 1.99 -2.20
CA HIS A 396 29.57 2.79 -2.74
C HIS A 396 29.26 3.37 -4.12
N THR A 397 28.45 2.68 -4.95
CA THR A 397 28.08 3.13 -6.30
C THR A 397 26.91 4.13 -6.34
N TYR A 398 26.22 4.35 -5.20
CA TYR A 398 25.05 5.21 -5.16
C TYR A 398 25.42 6.69 -5.17
N PRO A 399 24.60 7.56 -5.80
CA PRO A 399 24.76 9.00 -5.69
C PRO A 399 24.50 9.48 -4.26
N SER A 400 25.22 10.47 -3.78
CA SER A 400 25.04 11.07 -2.44
C SER A 400 24.19 12.34 -2.45
N CYS A 401 24.01 12.95 -3.63
CA CYS A 401 23.22 14.17 -3.83
C CYS A 401 22.63 14.20 -5.26
N ILE A 402 21.80 15.19 -5.54
CA ILE A 402 21.12 15.34 -6.85
C ILE A 402 22.12 15.53 -7.98
N GLU A 403 23.19 16.28 -7.75
CA GLU A 403 24.22 16.56 -8.76
C GLU A 403 24.98 15.30 -9.21
N GLU A 404 25.05 14.27 -8.36
CA GLU A 404 25.75 13.01 -8.65
C GLU A 404 24.88 11.98 -9.36
N VAL A 405 23.56 12.17 -9.53
CA VAL A 405 22.66 11.16 -10.09
C VAL A 405 23.08 10.75 -11.51
N ILE A 406 23.37 11.72 -12.36
CA ILE A 406 23.76 11.44 -13.76
C ILE A 406 25.13 10.77 -13.82
N SER A 407 26.12 11.25 -13.06
CA SER A 407 27.47 10.66 -13.04
C SER A 407 27.45 9.24 -12.50
N ALA A 408 26.71 8.96 -11.43
CA ALA A 408 26.59 7.61 -10.88
C ALA A 408 25.92 6.63 -11.86
N PHE A 409 24.91 7.10 -12.60
CA PHE A 409 24.21 6.27 -13.61
C PHE A 409 24.89 6.26 -14.99
N ALA A 410 26.02 6.94 -15.16
CA ALA A 410 26.84 6.93 -16.36
C ALA A 410 28.27 6.40 -16.11
N ASP A 411 28.59 6.03 -14.87
CA ASP A 411 29.93 5.56 -14.49
C ASP A 411 30.25 4.20 -15.12
N SER A 412 31.01 4.23 -16.20
CA SER A 412 31.44 3.04 -16.97
C SER A 412 32.72 2.38 -16.42
N THR A 413 33.17 2.78 -15.22
CA THR A 413 34.32 2.13 -14.55
C THR A 413 34.03 0.66 -14.37
N GLU A 414 34.96 -0.18 -14.83
CA GLU A 414 34.86 -1.64 -14.72
C GLU A 414 34.99 -2.08 -13.25
N ILE A 415 34.20 -3.05 -12.88
CA ILE A 415 34.24 -3.64 -11.54
C ILE A 415 35.41 -4.65 -11.54
N ASP A 416 36.28 -4.56 -10.52
CA ASP A 416 37.34 -5.53 -10.32
C ASP A 416 36.74 -6.95 -10.18
N SER A 417 37.23 -7.90 -10.96
CA SER A 417 36.80 -9.30 -10.95
C SER A 417 36.98 -10.00 -9.59
N ASN A 418 37.83 -9.43 -8.73
CA ASN A 418 38.04 -9.90 -7.35
C ASN A 418 36.94 -9.47 -6.38
N PHE A 419 36.02 -8.60 -6.80
CA PHE A 419 34.85 -8.23 -5.98
C PHE A 419 33.81 -9.35 -6.10
N PRO A 420 33.45 -10.03 -5.01
CA PRO A 420 32.47 -11.11 -5.05
C PRO A 420 31.03 -10.56 -5.21
N SER A 421 30.88 -9.52 -6.02
CA SER A 421 29.55 -8.99 -6.33
C SER A 421 29.00 -9.76 -7.50
N SER A 422 28.11 -10.63 -7.24
CA SER A 422 27.13 -11.08 -8.22
C SER A 422 27.09 -12.55 -8.55
N GLN A 423 25.99 -13.15 -8.17
CA GLN A 423 25.43 -14.31 -8.87
C GLN A 423 25.03 -13.96 -10.33
N HIS A 424 25.09 -12.70 -10.70
CA HIS A 424 24.94 -12.25 -12.09
C HIS A 424 26.30 -11.79 -12.62
N GLN A 425 27.13 -12.72 -13.06
CA GLN A 425 28.41 -12.53 -13.76
C GLN A 425 28.32 -11.62 -15.00
N GLU A 426 27.22 -10.90 -15.17
CA GLU A 426 26.92 -10.11 -16.35
C GLU A 426 27.10 -8.60 -16.17
N ARG A 427 27.26 -8.12 -14.92
CA ARG A 427 27.44 -6.70 -14.66
C ARG A 427 28.90 -6.35 -14.68
N THR A 428 29.28 -5.45 -15.55
CA THR A 428 30.68 -5.09 -15.80
C THR A 428 31.04 -3.68 -15.40
N ALA A 429 30.05 -2.81 -15.20
CA ALA A 429 30.25 -1.39 -14.92
C ALA A 429 29.55 -0.92 -13.63
N MET A 430 30.11 0.11 -12.97
CA MET A 430 29.58 0.68 -11.72
C MET A 430 28.14 1.17 -11.85
N TRP A 431 27.77 1.79 -13.00
CA TRP A 431 26.37 2.23 -13.23
C TRP A 431 25.37 1.08 -13.25
N GLU A 432 25.77 -0.11 -13.73
CA GLU A 432 24.91 -1.30 -13.73
C GLU A 432 24.65 -1.79 -12.31
N VAL A 433 25.68 -1.74 -11.46
CA VAL A 433 25.54 -2.10 -10.03
C VAL A 433 24.66 -1.09 -9.31
N ALA A 434 24.89 0.21 -9.51
CA ALA A 434 24.05 1.26 -8.92
C ALA A 434 22.57 1.09 -9.31
N SER A 435 22.29 0.97 -10.62
CA SER A 435 20.95 0.80 -11.17
C SER A 435 20.23 -0.42 -10.57
N ALA A 436 20.90 -1.56 -10.64
CA ALA A 436 20.30 -2.83 -10.22
C ALA A 436 20.05 -2.90 -8.72
N ASN A 437 20.97 -2.38 -7.89
CA ASN A 437 20.81 -2.49 -6.43
C ASN A 437 19.84 -1.45 -5.86
N ILE A 438 19.82 -0.22 -6.37
CA ILE A 438 18.78 0.76 -6.02
C ILE A 438 17.41 0.23 -6.41
N GLY A 439 17.28 -0.35 -7.62
CA GLY A 439 16.04 -0.97 -8.09
C GLY A 439 15.65 -2.22 -7.30
N ALA A 440 16.62 -3.09 -6.93
CA ALA A 440 16.35 -4.28 -6.13
C ALA A 440 15.86 -3.93 -4.72
N HIS A 441 16.40 -2.89 -4.10
CA HIS A 441 15.90 -2.42 -2.81
C HIS A 441 14.47 -1.89 -2.95
N LEU A 442 14.15 -1.14 -4.02
CA LEU A 442 12.78 -0.71 -4.31
C LEU A 442 11.83 -1.90 -4.52
N ARG A 443 12.30 -2.99 -5.12
CA ARG A 443 11.52 -4.24 -5.26
C ARG A 443 11.17 -4.83 -3.89
N GLU A 444 12.09 -4.86 -2.94
CA GLU A 444 11.79 -5.31 -1.57
C GLU A 444 10.81 -4.35 -0.86
N ILE A 445 10.91 -3.04 -1.08
CA ILE A 445 9.91 -2.06 -0.63
C ILE A 445 8.53 -2.37 -1.24
N GLY A 446 8.47 -2.73 -2.53
CA GLY A 446 7.24 -3.18 -3.18
C GLY A 446 6.63 -4.40 -2.49
N ARG A 447 7.44 -5.43 -2.15
CA ARG A 447 7.00 -6.60 -1.39
C ARG A 447 6.47 -6.22 -0.01
N MET A 448 7.14 -5.34 0.69
CA MET A 448 6.73 -4.81 1.99
C MET A 448 5.37 -4.09 1.91
N PHE A 449 5.05 -3.47 0.78
CA PHE A 449 3.72 -2.91 0.49
C PHE A 449 2.70 -3.93 -0.03
N GLY A 450 3.07 -5.22 -0.14
CA GLY A 450 2.19 -6.32 -0.54
C GLY A 450 2.19 -6.63 -2.04
N CYS A 451 3.12 -6.07 -2.82
CA CYS A 451 3.27 -6.44 -4.23
C CYS A 451 3.79 -7.86 -4.39
N GLN A 452 3.23 -8.58 -5.34
CA GLN A 452 3.59 -9.95 -5.66
C GLN A 452 4.60 -9.98 -6.82
N GLN A 453 5.24 -11.14 -7.02
CA GLN A 453 6.07 -11.38 -8.20
C GLN A 453 5.25 -11.17 -9.48
N GLN A 454 5.82 -10.42 -10.44
CA GLN A 454 5.24 -10.17 -11.76
C GLN A 454 6.19 -10.64 -12.86
N ASP A 455 5.67 -10.76 -14.08
CA ASP A 455 6.48 -11.07 -15.28
C ASP A 455 7.24 -9.85 -15.82
N SER A 456 6.81 -8.66 -15.46
CA SER A 456 7.38 -7.37 -15.90
C SER A 456 7.39 -6.35 -14.76
N GLY A 457 7.98 -5.19 -14.98
CA GLY A 457 8.08 -4.12 -14.02
C GLY A 457 9.13 -4.38 -12.92
N ILE A 458 9.14 -3.52 -11.91
CA ILE A 458 10.05 -3.61 -10.76
C ILE A 458 9.91 -4.96 -10.02
N MET A 459 8.68 -5.48 -9.93
CA MET A 459 8.43 -6.79 -9.31
C MET A 459 8.85 -7.97 -10.21
N GLY A 460 9.11 -7.72 -11.50
CA GLY A 460 9.74 -8.63 -12.45
C GLY A 460 11.27 -8.48 -12.44
N GLN A 461 11.84 -8.12 -13.60
CA GLN A 461 13.27 -7.91 -13.79
C GLN A 461 13.65 -6.47 -14.16
N ASP A 462 12.68 -5.57 -14.35
CA ASP A 462 12.96 -4.20 -14.80
C ASP A 462 13.69 -3.37 -13.73
N TYR A 463 13.73 -3.84 -12.47
CA TYR A 463 14.56 -3.23 -11.42
C TYR A 463 16.05 -3.14 -11.80
N LEU A 464 16.54 -4.01 -12.69
CA LEU A 464 17.90 -3.97 -13.20
C LEU A 464 18.21 -2.71 -14.02
N GLN A 465 17.18 -2.10 -14.58
CA GLN A 465 17.25 -0.96 -15.50
C GLN A 465 16.75 0.35 -14.86
N PHE A 466 16.72 0.42 -13.52
CA PHE A 466 16.14 1.53 -12.76
C PHE A 466 16.69 2.91 -13.17
N SER A 467 17.99 3.00 -13.48
CA SER A 467 18.66 4.23 -13.94
C SER A 467 18.03 4.84 -15.19
N ARG A 468 17.42 4.04 -16.08
CA ARG A 468 16.81 4.51 -17.34
C ARG A 468 15.64 5.46 -17.10
N SER A 469 15.00 5.42 -15.94
CA SER A 469 13.94 6.36 -15.57
C SER A 469 14.47 7.78 -15.35
N PHE A 470 15.77 7.94 -15.08
CA PHE A 470 16.41 9.24 -14.78
C PHE A 470 17.36 9.72 -15.89
N MET A 471 17.74 8.83 -16.82
CA MET A 471 18.66 9.11 -17.90
C MET A 471 17.93 9.35 -19.23
N SER A 472 18.35 10.32 -20.02
CA SER A 472 17.84 10.54 -21.38
C SER A 472 18.51 9.63 -22.41
N TRP A 473 19.58 8.91 -22.04
CA TRP A 473 20.28 7.95 -22.87
C TRP A 473 20.62 6.68 -22.09
N ILE A 474 20.92 5.60 -22.82
CA ILE A 474 21.41 4.34 -22.26
C ILE A 474 22.92 4.34 -22.34
N PRO A 475 23.65 4.21 -21.21
CA PRO A 475 25.11 4.14 -21.22
C PRO A 475 25.62 2.94 -22.03
N TYR A 476 26.83 3.05 -22.55
CA TYR A 476 27.49 1.99 -23.31
C TYR A 476 27.66 0.72 -22.46
N ARG A 477 27.40 -0.42 -23.09
CA ARG A 477 27.58 -1.75 -22.52
C ARG A 477 28.64 -2.52 -23.33
N LYS A 478 29.79 -2.80 -22.75
CA LYS A 478 30.89 -3.51 -23.42
C LYS A 478 30.49 -4.92 -23.92
N LYS A 479 29.61 -5.61 -23.15
CA LYS A 479 29.21 -6.99 -23.45
C LYS A 479 28.41 -7.13 -24.75
N ASN A 480 27.56 -6.14 -25.06
CA ASN A 480 26.64 -6.23 -26.19
C ASN A 480 27.21 -5.63 -27.49
N LYS A 481 28.44 -5.06 -27.45
CA LYS A 481 29.03 -4.33 -28.57
C LYS A 481 28.11 -3.30 -29.22
N GLU A 482 27.13 -2.79 -28.45
CA GLU A 482 26.26 -1.72 -28.90
C GLU A 482 27.08 -0.44 -28.93
N ASP A 483 27.45 -0.03 -30.12
CA ASP A 483 28.17 1.20 -30.35
C ASP A 483 27.26 2.40 -30.09
N GLY A 484 27.64 3.22 -29.12
CA GLY A 484 27.07 4.53 -28.91
C GLY A 484 26.00 4.65 -27.82
N GLN A 485 25.80 5.87 -27.42
CA GLN A 485 24.76 6.28 -26.47
C GLN A 485 23.41 6.31 -27.19
N ARG A 486 22.59 5.31 -26.98
CA ARG A 486 21.23 5.26 -27.51
C ARG A 486 20.30 6.10 -26.67
N LEU A 487 19.40 6.88 -27.30
CA LEU A 487 18.34 7.61 -26.61
C LEU A 487 17.45 6.62 -25.82
N CYS A 488 17.16 6.95 -24.58
CA CYS A 488 16.28 6.17 -23.69
C CYS A 488 14.83 6.60 -23.92
N LEU A 489 14.05 5.77 -24.58
CA LEU A 489 12.63 6.00 -24.82
C LEU A 489 11.80 5.54 -23.62
N ALA A 490 10.56 6.01 -23.55
CA ALA A 490 9.63 5.65 -22.45
C ALA A 490 9.38 4.14 -22.32
N GLN A 491 9.49 3.39 -23.40
CA GLN A 491 9.36 1.92 -23.43
C GLN A 491 10.60 1.19 -22.89
N ASP A 492 11.75 1.87 -22.84
CA ASP A 492 13.02 1.33 -22.32
C ASP A 492 13.15 1.52 -20.80
N GLU A 493 12.29 2.36 -20.21
CA GLU A 493 12.31 2.70 -18.79
C GLU A 493 11.74 1.57 -17.93
N SER A 494 12.19 1.51 -16.70
CA SER A 494 11.54 0.69 -15.67
C SER A 494 10.12 1.19 -15.39
N ASN A 495 9.25 0.29 -14.96
CA ASN A 495 7.88 0.64 -14.59
C ASN A 495 7.39 -0.19 -13.38
N TRP A 496 6.34 0.27 -12.71
CA TRP A 496 5.52 -0.58 -11.87
C TRP A 496 4.50 -1.31 -12.74
N HIS A 497 4.38 -2.63 -12.58
CA HIS A 497 3.31 -3.38 -13.22
C HIS A 497 1.94 -2.81 -12.81
N ARG A 498 0.93 -2.89 -13.68
CA ARG A 498 -0.40 -2.34 -13.40
C ARG A 498 -1.00 -2.84 -12.09
N LEU A 499 -0.83 -4.10 -11.75
CA LEU A 499 -1.31 -4.68 -10.50
C LEU A 499 -0.64 -4.05 -9.27
N ASP A 500 0.64 -3.68 -9.36
CA ASP A 500 1.33 -2.99 -8.27
C ASP A 500 0.78 -1.58 -8.10
N ALA A 501 0.55 -0.87 -9.19
CA ALA A 501 -0.07 0.46 -9.18
C ALA A 501 -1.50 0.43 -8.58
N LEU A 502 -2.30 -0.61 -8.86
CA LEU A 502 -3.62 -0.82 -8.26
C LEU A 502 -3.53 -1.02 -6.73
N ARG A 503 -2.55 -1.81 -6.26
CA ARG A 503 -2.30 -1.98 -4.82
C ARG A 503 -1.90 -0.68 -4.16
N PHE A 504 -0.94 0.05 -4.75
CA PHE A 504 -0.49 1.35 -4.23
C PHE A 504 -1.63 2.36 -4.17
N ARG A 505 -2.52 2.39 -5.17
CA ARG A 505 -3.68 3.30 -5.18
C ARG A 505 -4.57 3.15 -3.95
N LEU A 506 -4.68 1.94 -3.42
CA LEU A 506 -5.51 1.61 -2.25
C LEU A 506 -4.72 1.60 -0.94
N HIS A 507 -3.37 1.58 -1.00
CA HIS A 507 -2.53 1.42 0.18
C HIS A 507 -2.52 2.70 1.05
N PRO A 508 -2.61 2.59 2.39
CA PRO A 508 -2.66 3.75 3.30
C PRO A 508 -1.53 4.76 3.11
N CYS A 509 -0.30 4.30 2.84
CA CYS A 509 0.88 5.15 2.64
C CYS A 509 0.83 6.00 1.37
N PHE A 510 -0.06 5.69 0.41
CA PHE A 510 -0.21 6.38 -0.88
C PHE A 510 -1.48 7.22 -0.97
N ARG A 511 -2.21 7.32 0.11
CA ARG A 511 -3.51 7.98 0.12
C ARG A 511 -3.36 9.49 0.09
N HIS A 512 -4.18 10.15 -0.75
CA HIS A 512 -4.33 11.61 -0.77
C HIS A 512 -5.50 12.06 0.12
N LEU A 513 -5.45 13.32 0.56
CA LEU A 513 -6.55 13.96 1.31
C LEU A 513 -7.88 13.96 0.56
N SER A 514 -7.82 14.07 -0.77
CA SER A 514 -9.00 14.02 -1.65
C SER A 514 -9.61 12.64 -1.80
N ASP A 515 -8.95 11.60 -1.33
CA ASP A 515 -9.49 10.23 -1.45
C ASP A 515 -10.65 10.04 -0.45
N PRO A 516 -11.69 9.28 -0.84
CA PRO A 516 -12.79 8.96 0.07
C PRO A 516 -12.28 8.24 1.31
N VAL A 517 -12.96 8.44 2.44
CA VAL A 517 -12.63 7.77 3.70
C VAL A 517 -12.64 6.25 3.50
N PRO A 518 -11.62 5.51 3.94
CA PRO A 518 -11.61 4.06 3.80
C PRO A 518 -12.81 3.42 4.47
N CYS A 519 -13.47 2.52 3.76
CA CYS A 519 -14.46 1.67 4.38
C CYS A 519 -13.70 0.59 5.18
N PHE A 520 -13.83 0.61 6.51
CA PHE A 520 -13.17 -0.38 7.37
C PHE A 520 -13.77 -1.79 7.21
N ASN A 521 -15.00 -1.89 6.69
CA ASN A 521 -15.66 -3.16 6.43
C ASN A 521 -15.42 -3.58 4.97
N GLY A 522 -14.27 -4.19 4.73
CA GLY A 522 -13.83 -4.67 3.41
C GLY A 522 -14.21 -6.10 3.08
N SER A 523 -15.08 -6.74 3.89
CA SER A 523 -15.46 -8.14 3.70
C SER A 523 -15.96 -8.42 2.28
N LEU A 524 -15.51 -9.53 1.72
CA LEU A 524 -15.89 -10.02 0.40
C LEU A 524 -16.84 -11.21 0.56
N GLN A 525 -17.95 -11.17 -0.16
CA GLN A 525 -18.88 -12.30 -0.29
C GLN A 525 -18.88 -12.80 -1.71
N VAL A 526 -18.87 -14.13 -1.85
CA VAL A 526 -18.80 -14.84 -3.13
C VAL A 526 -20.01 -15.75 -3.23
N TRP A 527 -20.77 -15.58 -4.30
CA TRP A 527 -22.02 -16.30 -4.54
C TRP A 527 -21.95 -17.00 -5.89
N PRO A 528 -21.71 -18.31 -5.93
CA PRO A 528 -21.87 -19.06 -7.17
C PRO A 528 -23.37 -19.20 -7.48
N VAL A 529 -23.79 -18.67 -8.63
CA VAL A 529 -25.20 -18.66 -9.06
C VAL A 529 -25.38 -19.36 -10.41
N ASP A 530 -26.63 -19.50 -10.86
CA ASP A 530 -26.95 -20.18 -12.11
C ASP A 530 -26.24 -19.62 -13.35
N GLY A 531 -26.06 -20.46 -14.35
CA GLY A 531 -25.45 -20.09 -15.62
C GLY A 531 -23.93 -19.86 -15.56
N GLY A 532 -23.25 -20.49 -14.60
CA GLY A 532 -21.80 -20.37 -14.46
C GLY A 532 -21.34 -18.99 -14.02
N LYS A 533 -22.24 -18.19 -13.47
CA LYS A 533 -21.96 -16.84 -12.97
C LYS A 533 -21.54 -16.88 -11.51
N ILE A 534 -20.73 -15.91 -11.12
CA ILE A 534 -20.31 -15.67 -9.74
C ILE A 534 -20.63 -14.22 -9.43
N VAL A 535 -21.42 -13.99 -8.40
CA VAL A 535 -21.70 -12.64 -7.89
C VAL A 535 -20.75 -12.36 -6.74
N LEU A 536 -20.02 -11.27 -6.82
CA LEU A 536 -19.13 -10.77 -5.79
C LEU A 536 -19.74 -9.54 -5.17
N THR A 537 -19.71 -9.43 -3.84
CA THR A 537 -20.17 -8.24 -3.13
C THR A 537 -19.16 -7.82 -2.07
N SER A 538 -18.97 -6.50 -1.91
CA SER A 538 -18.20 -5.89 -0.83
C SER A 538 -18.71 -4.49 -0.53
N GLN A 539 -18.78 -4.12 0.74
CA GLN A 539 -19.16 -2.75 1.15
C GLN A 539 -18.09 -1.72 0.72
N ALA A 540 -16.81 -2.12 0.72
CA ALA A 540 -15.72 -1.29 0.23
C ALA A 540 -15.64 -1.24 -1.30
N GLY A 541 -16.48 -2.01 -2.02
CA GLY A 541 -16.42 -2.20 -3.46
C GLY A 541 -15.36 -3.20 -3.90
N ILE A 542 -15.45 -3.67 -5.13
CA ILE A 542 -14.48 -4.58 -5.77
C ILE A 542 -13.48 -3.74 -6.55
N ALA A 543 -12.19 -3.91 -6.26
CA ALA A 543 -11.12 -3.10 -6.85
C ALA A 543 -10.49 -3.78 -8.07
N PHE A 544 -9.97 -4.99 -7.89
CA PHE A 544 -9.40 -5.78 -8.97
C PHE A 544 -9.40 -7.26 -8.60
N ILE A 545 -9.22 -8.11 -9.61
CA ILE A 545 -9.16 -9.57 -9.45
C ILE A 545 -7.94 -10.08 -10.20
N GLU A 546 -7.14 -10.89 -9.53
CA GLU A 546 -6.02 -11.60 -10.12
C GLU A 546 -6.43 -13.02 -10.49
N VAL A 547 -5.95 -13.50 -11.63
CA VAL A 547 -6.23 -14.81 -12.18
C VAL A 547 -4.95 -15.60 -12.31
N TYR A 548 -4.89 -16.74 -11.64
CA TYR A 548 -3.76 -17.67 -11.66
C TYR A 548 -4.19 -19.00 -12.24
N THR A 549 -3.27 -19.70 -12.88
CA THR A 549 -3.44 -21.11 -13.24
C THR A 549 -2.69 -21.99 -12.25
N LYS A 550 -3.08 -23.25 -12.12
CA LYS A 550 -2.51 -24.16 -11.11
C LYS A 550 -0.99 -24.31 -11.30
N GLY A 551 -0.24 -24.02 -10.23
CA GLY A 551 1.22 -24.13 -10.19
C GLY A 551 1.96 -22.86 -10.60
N ASP A 552 1.26 -21.83 -11.08
CA ASP A 552 1.88 -20.56 -11.41
C ASP A 552 1.98 -19.65 -10.17
N ALA A 553 3.17 -19.14 -9.93
CA ALA A 553 3.43 -18.12 -8.89
C ALA A 553 3.13 -16.68 -9.38
N VAL A 554 3.02 -16.49 -10.70
CA VAL A 554 2.83 -15.20 -11.34
C VAL A 554 1.41 -15.09 -11.89
N CYS A 555 0.77 -13.94 -11.70
CA CYS A 555 -0.56 -13.67 -12.22
C CYS A 555 -0.58 -13.72 -13.75
N LYS A 556 -1.52 -14.46 -14.36
CA LYS A 556 -1.62 -14.64 -15.81
C LYS A 556 -2.56 -13.66 -16.49
N ALA A 557 -3.58 -13.22 -15.78
CA ALA A 557 -4.53 -12.22 -16.24
C ALA A 557 -5.16 -11.50 -15.04
N TYR A 558 -5.72 -10.34 -15.27
CA TYR A 558 -6.41 -9.58 -14.22
C TYR A 558 -7.61 -8.82 -14.76
N LEU A 559 -8.53 -8.50 -13.85
CA LEU A 559 -9.67 -7.62 -14.11
C LEU A 559 -9.49 -6.37 -13.25
N ASP A 560 -9.47 -5.22 -13.90
CA ASP A 560 -9.28 -3.91 -13.28
C ASP A 560 -10.63 -3.16 -13.26
N TYR A 561 -11.18 -2.92 -12.08
CA TYR A 561 -12.43 -2.16 -11.86
C TYR A 561 -12.16 -0.72 -11.42
N MET A 562 -10.88 -0.31 -11.37
CA MET A 562 -10.46 1.04 -10.98
C MET A 562 -10.14 1.93 -12.20
N SER A 563 -10.13 1.35 -13.41
CA SER A 563 -9.93 2.06 -14.67
C SER A 563 -11.23 2.77 -15.09
N GLY A 564 -11.60 3.83 -14.41
CA GLY A 564 -12.60 4.79 -14.89
C GLY A 564 -11.90 5.96 -15.56
N GLU A 565 -12.50 6.55 -16.60
CA GLU A 565 -12.00 7.77 -17.24
C GLU A 565 -11.68 8.84 -16.17
N LEU A 566 -10.42 9.32 -16.22
CA LEU A 566 -9.90 10.49 -15.53
C LEU A 566 -10.60 10.83 -14.19
N GLY A 567 -10.24 10.10 -13.12
CA GLY A 567 -10.46 10.62 -11.77
C GLY A 567 -11.91 10.73 -11.30
N ASN A 568 -12.89 10.23 -12.03
CA ASN A 568 -14.28 10.21 -11.58
C ASN A 568 -14.52 9.04 -10.59
N ILE A 569 -13.66 8.97 -9.54
CA ILE A 569 -13.86 8.13 -8.36
C ILE A 569 -15.07 8.63 -7.54
N ASN A 570 -15.70 9.71 -7.95
CA ASN A 570 -16.88 10.28 -7.29
C ASN A 570 -18.07 9.29 -7.19
N ASN A 571 -18.10 8.24 -8.03
CA ASN A 571 -19.09 7.17 -7.94
C ASN A 571 -18.62 5.97 -7.11
N GLY A 572 -17.37 5.96 -6.59
CA GLY A 572 -16.82 4.85 -5.82
C GLY A 572 -16.65 3.56 -6.61
N LEU A 573 -16.05 2.56 -5.98
CA LEU A 573 -15.94 1.21 -6.54
C LEU A 573 -17.30 0.50 -6.56
N SER A 574 -17.54 -0.34 -7.56
CA SER A 574 -18.75 -1.13 -7.65
C SER A 574 -18.85 -2.09 -6.46
N LYS A 575 -19.93 -1.98 -5.68
CA LYS A 575 -20.17 -2.84 -4.52
C LYS A 575 -20.61 -4.26 -4.89
N GLN A 576 -21.03 -4.46 -6.13
CA GLN A 576 -21.41 -5.75 -6.67
C GLN A 576 -20.89 -5.90 -8.09
N VAL A 577 -20.25 -7.03 -8.36
CA VAL A 577 -19.71 -7.41 -9.66
C VAL A 577 -20.17 -8.84 -9.97
N THR A 578 -20.57 -9.09 -11.21
CA THR A 578 -20.89 -10.44 -11.68
C THR A 578 -19.81 -10.91 -12.64
N LEU A 579 -19.17 -12.00 -12.32
CA LEU A 579 -18.18 -12.66 -13.18
C LEU A 579 -18.87 -13.76 -13.99
N VAL A 580 -18.42 -13.90 -15.25
CA VAL A 580 -18.79 -15.00 -16.11
C VAL A 580 -17.53 -15.85 -16.34
N ASP A 581 -17.64 -17.16 -16.22
CA ASP A 581 -16.50 -18.08 -16.34
C ASP A 581 -15.80 -17.95 -17.72
N ASP A 582 -16.59 -17.84 -18.78
CA ASP A 582 -16.05 -17.73 -20.13
C ASP A 582 -15.22 -16.44 -20.31
N ASP A 583 -15.64 -15.34 -19.70
CA ASP A 583 -14.90 -14.06 -19.75
C ASP A 583 -13.54 -14.16 -19.03
N ILE A 584 -13.48 -14.90 -17.92
CA ILE A 584 -12.23 -15.15 -17.20
C ILE A 584 -11.28 -15.98 -18.06
N ARG A 585 -11.79 -17.04 -18.66
CA ARG A 585 -10.98 -17.97 -19.49
C ARG A 585 -10.42 -17.32 -20.74
N THR A 586 -11.20 -16.45 -21.39
CA THR A 586 -10.77 -15.75 -22.60
C THR A 586 -9.62 -14.76 -22.34
N ARG A 587 -9.44 -14.31 -21.10
CA ARG A 587 -8.38 -13.38 -20.71
C ARG A 587 -7.04 -14.05 -20.42
N ILE A 588 -7.02 -15.36 -20.21
CA ILE A 588 -5.78 -16.10 -19.92
C ILE A 588 -5.04 -16.36 -21.24
N PRO A 589 -3.84 -15.81 -21.45
CA PRO A 589 -3.08 -16.02 -22.68
C PRO A 589 -2.75 -17.49 -22.89
N ASN A 590 -2.88 -17.96 -24.13
CA ASN A 590 -2.51 -19.33 -24.56
C ASN A 590 -3.16 -20.47 -23.77
N SER A 591 -4.28 -20.21 -23.08
CA SER A 591 -4.95 -21.23 -22.30
C SER A 591 -5.91 -22.04 -23.16
N PRO A 592 -5.85 -23.39 -23.16
CA PRO A 592 -6.92 -24.20 -23.73
C PRO A 592 -8.25 -23.91 -23.03
N LYS A 593 -9.36 -23.90 -23.78
CA LYS A 593 -10.70 -23.68 -23.19
C LYS A 593 -11.05 -24.72 -22.09
N THR A 594 -10.27 -25.77 -22.00
CA THR A 594 -10.40 -26.89 -21.03
C THR A 594 -9.54 -26.70 -19.78
N THR A 595 -8.87 -25.55 -19.58
CA THR A 595 -8.03 -25.33 -18.38
C THR A 595 -8.89 -25.50 -17.12
N LYS A 596 -8.63 -26.58 -16.40
CA LYS A 596 -9.18 -26.88 -15.09
C LYS A 596 -8.28 -26.21 -14.05
N ASN A 597 -8.84 -25.83 -12.92
CA ASN A 597 -8.11 -25.24 -11.77
C ASN A 597 -7.59 -23.81 -12.02
N ILE A 598 -8.50 -22.88 -12.10
CA ILE A 598 -8.25 -21.45 -12.09
C ILE A 598 -8.43 -20.96 -10.66
N LYS A 599 -7.39 -20.31 -10.14
CA LYS A 599 -7.42 -19.60 -8.86
C LYS A 599 -7.70 -18.12 -9.09
N LEU A 600 -8.62 -17.56 -8.33
CA LEU A 600 -8.89 -16.12 -8.31
C LEU A 600 -8.49 -15.55 -6.96
N VAL A 601 -7.87 -14.37 -6.96
CA VAL A 601 -7.67 -13.57 -5.76
C VAL A 601 -8.37 -12.23 -5.97
N ILE A 602 -9.41 -11.99 -5.19
CA ILE A 602 -10.30 -10.84 -5.30
C ILE A 602 -9.89 -9.82 -4.25
N TYR A 603 -9.69 -8.57 -4.67
CA TYR A 603 -9.34 -7.47 -3.77
C TYR A 603 -10.48 -6.46 -3.68
N SER A 604 -10.84 -6.11 -2.45
CA SER A 604 -11.77 -5.02 -2.16
C SER A 604 -11.07 -3.67 -2.13
N GLY A 605 -11.85 -2.59 -2.12
CA GLY A 605 -11.34 -1.23 -1.99
C GLY A 605 -10.59 -0.92 -0.68
N SER A 606 -10.64 -1.80 0.31
CA SER A 606 -9.85 -1.74 1.55
C SER A 606 -8.63 -2.66 1.54
N LEU A 607 -8.27 -3.23 0.40
CA LEU A 607 -7.22 -4.24 0.22
C LEU A 607 -7.48 -5.57 0.97
N TYR A 608 -8.68 -5.76 1.54
CA TYR A 608 -9.06 -7.10 2.00
C TYR A 608 -9.15 -8.02 0.79
N CYS A 609 -8.52 -9.19 0.86
CA CYS A 609 -8.52 -10.15 -0.23
C CYS A 609 -9.24 -11.45 0.17
N HIS A 610 -9.85 -12.07 -0.82
CA HIS A 610 -10.44 -13.40 -0.72
C HIS A 610 -9.96 -14.26 -1.89
N ALA A 611 -9.39 -15.41 -1.57
CA ALA A 611 -8.90 -16.36 -2.57
C ALA A 611 -9.95 -17.44 -2.84
N ILE A 612 -10.20 -17.72 -4.12
CA ILE A 612 -10.93 -18.86 -4.61
C ILE A 612 -9.90 -19.79 -5.24
N ASP A 613 -9.50 -20.84 -4.55
CA ASP A 613 -8.39 -21.71 -4.99
C ASP A 613 -8.74 -22.58 -6.21
N ASP A 614 -10.02 -22.91 -6.37
CA ASP A 614 -10.49 -23.61 -7.55
C ASP A 614 -11.89 -23.14 -7.97
N LEU A 615 -11.93 -22.41 -9.08
CA LEU A 615 -13.16 -21.90 -9.66
C LEU A 615 -14.16 -23.02 -10.04
N PHE A 616 -13.67 -24.19 -10.37
CA PHE A 616 -14.51 -25.34 -10.73
C PHE A 616 -15.18 -25.93 -9.48
N GLN A 617 -14.45 -26.06 -8.37
CA GLN A 617 -14.99 -26.55 -7.11
C GLN A 617 -16.05 -25.61 -6.54
N LEU A 618 -15.84 -24.29 -6.66
CA LEU A 618 -16.81 -23.29 -6.21
C LEU A 618 -18.18 -23.47 -6.87
N LYS A 619 -18.21 -23.93 -8.13
CA LYS A 619 -19.44 -24.16 -8.90
C LYS A 619 -20.01 -25.56 -8.73
N SER A 620 -19.47 -26.33 -7.81
CA SER A 620 -19.97 -27.69 -7.53
C SER A 620 -21.40 -27.67 -6.98
N LYS A 621 -22.08 -28.80 -7.04
CA LYS A 621 -23.45 -28.96 -6.49
C LYS A 621 -23.52 -28.67 -4.99
N ALA A 622 -22.39 -28.69 -4.27
CA ALA A 622 -22.31 -28.32 -2.84
C ALA A 622 -22.68 -26.88 -2.55
N SER A 623 -22.56 -25.98 -3.54
CA SER A 623 -22.91 -24.57 -3.41
C SER A 623 -24.40 -24.28 -3.60
N THR A 624 -25.21 -25.27 -4.01
CA THR A 624 -26.63 -25.10 -4.27
C THR A 624 -27.47 -25.98 -3.37
N ILE A 625 -28.67 -25.51 -3.02
CA ILE A 625 -29.66 -26.26 -2.25
C ILE A 625 -31.03 -26.12 -2.91
N LYS A 626 -31.84 -27.16 -2.89
CA LYS A 626 -33.25 -27.08 -3.31
C LYS A 626 -34.08 -26.55 -2.15
N LEU A 627 -34.80 -25.47 -2.38
CA LEU A 627 -35.68 -24.88 -1.42
C LEU A 627 -37.06 -25.58 -1.43
N PRO A 628 -37.85 -25.53 -0.33
CA PRO A 628 -39.17 -26.14 -0.24
C PRO A 628 -40.16 -25.68 -1.32
N ASN A 629 -40.01 -24.44 -1.80
CA ASN A 629 -40.84 -23.88 -2.87
C ASN A 629 -40.37 -24.26 -4.29
N GLY A 630 -39.42 -25.20 -4.42
CA GLY A 630 -38.87 -25.66 -5.68
C GLY A 630 -37.82 -24.76 -6.33
N GLN A 631 -37.56 -23.57 -5.78
CA GLN A 631 -36.51 -22.67 -6.25
C GLN A 631 -35.11 -23.19 -5.85
N THR A 632 -34.08 -22.65 -6.49
CA THR A 632 -32.68 -22.92 -6.12
C THR A 632 -32.18 -21.88 -5.14
N GLY A 633 -31.64 -22.36 -4.04
CA GLY A 633 -30.85 -21.53 -3.11
C GLY A 633 -29.35 -21.65 -3.40
N TYR A 634 -28.61 -20.59 -3.13
CA TYR A 634 -27.15 -20.52 -3.33
C TYR A 634 -26.48 -20.18 -2.02
N ARG A 635 -25.50 -21.01 -1.61
CA ARG A 635 -24.69 -20.72 -0.41
C ARG A 635 -23.57 -19.77 -0.75
N GLY A 636 -23.38 -18.74 0.09
CA GLY A 636 -22.21 -17.86 0.06
C GLY A 636 -20.97 -18.53 0.63
N ASN A 637 -19.85 -17.83 0.56
CA ASN A 637 -18.63 -18.27 1.28
C ASN A 637 -18.87 -18.29 2.78
N GLN A 638 -18.38 -19.32 3.45
CA GLN A 638 -18.47 -19.48 4.90
C GLN A 638 -17.47 -18.56 5.62
N LEU A 639 -17.90 -17.97 6.71
CA LEU A 639 -17.07 -17.25 7.68
C LEU A 639 -16.87 -18.16 8.90
N GLY A 640 -15.64 -18.22 9.41
CA GLY A 640 -15.23 -19.26 10.35
C GLY A 640 -14.96 -20.58 9.62
N SER A 641 -13.91 -21.26 10.01
CA SER A 641 -13.44 -22.44 9.28
C SER A 641 -13.01 -23.60 10.19
N ALA A 642 -13.20 -23.46 11.49
CA ALA A 642 -12.76 -24.48 12.42
C ALA A 642 -13.62 -25.74 12.23
N VAL A 643 -13.06 -26.74 11.57
CA VAL A 643 -13.59 -28.11 11.63
C VAL A 643 -13.02 -28.75 12.90
N LEU A 644 -13.71 -28.52 14.01
CA LEU A 644 -13.38 -29.15 15.28
C LEU A 644 -14.02 -30.53 15.37
N PRO A 645 -13.45 -31.47 16.13
CA PRO A 645 -14.09 -32.78 16.36
C PRO A 645 -15.48 -32.56 16.97
N GLY A 646 -16.52 -33.11 16.32
CA GLY A 646 -17.91 -32.97 16.76
C GLY A 646 -18.72 -31.87 16.05
N THR A 647 -18.13 -31.08 15.15
CA THR A 647 -18.88 -30.11 14.34
C THR A 647 -19.71 -30.82 13.26
N ALA A 648 -20.94 -30.38 13.08
CA ALA A 648 -21.84 -30.84 12.03
C ALA A 648 -22.25 -29.67 11.13
N ALA A 649 -22.43 -29.95 9.84
CA ALA A 649 -23.00 -28.96 8.91
C ALA A 649 -24.51 -28.89 9.10
N GLU A 650 -25.06 -27.67 9.23
CA GLU A 650 -26.48 -27.41 9.38
C GLU A 650 -26.94 -26.35 8.37
N ASP A 651 -28.11 -26.58 7.76
CA ASP A 651 -28.80 -25.62 6.91
C ASP A 651 -30.17 -25.31 7.48
N LEU A 652 -30.47 -24.06 7.67
CA LEU A 652 -31.81 -23.60 8.08
C LEU A 652 -32.43 -22.73 6.99
N ILE A 653 -33.53 -23.19 6.40
CA ILE A 653 -34.32 -22.41 5.47
C ILE A 653 -35.38 -21.62 6.26
N LEU A 654 -35.37 -20.30 6.13
CA LEU A 654 -36.23 -19.41 6.89
C LEU A 654 -37.65 -19.37 6.29
N ASP A 655 -38.64 -19.61 7.11
CA ASP A 655 -40.06 -19.71 6.69
C ASP A 655 -40.56 -18.43 6.05
N PHE A 656 -40.21 -17.24 6.58
CA PHE A 656 -40.62 -15.94 6.00
C PHE A 656 -40.14 -15.77 4.54
N ALA A 657 -39.09 -16.42 4.16
CA ALA A 657 -38.56 -16.37 2.79
C ALA A 657 -39.35 -17.28 1.84
N MET A 658 -39.98 -18.33 2.38
CA MET A 658 -40.73 -19.34 1.62
C MET A 658 -42.25 -19.08 1.61
N ILE A 659 -42.78 -18.54 2.71
CA ILE A 659 -44.19 -18.32 2.93
C ILE A 659 -44.42 -16.81 3.09
N GLN A 660 -45.01 -16.15 2.07
CA GLN A 660 -45.20 -14.70 2.04
C GLN A 660 -46.05 -14.14 3.17
N THR A 661 -46.94 -14.96 3.72
CA THR A 661 -47.85 -14.56 4.82
C THR A 661 -47.22 -14.73 6.21
N LYS A 662 -46.03 -15.33 6.31
CA LYS A 662 -45.38 -15.64 7.56
C LYS A 662 -44.39 -14.54 7.94
N LEU A 663 -44.67 -13.75 8.95
CA LEU A 663 -43.86 -12.63 9.37
C LEU A 663 -42.91 -13.03 10.49
N LEU A 664 -41.65 -12.67 10.35
CA LEU A 664 -40.61 -12.79 11.37
C LEU A 664 -40.75 -11.59 12.33
N ILE A 665 -41.06 -11.85 13.60
CA ILE A 665 -41.34 -10.80 14.60
C ILE A 665 -40.16 -10.56 15.55
N SER A 666 -39.39 -11.58 15.90
CA SER A 666 -38.20 -11.36 16.73
C SER A 666 -37.12 -12.42 16.44
N ILE A 667 -35.88 -12.08 16.78
CA ILE A 667 -34.70 -12.93 16.70
C ILE A 667 -34.03 -12.98 18.06
N LYS A 668 -33.85 -14.17 18.63
CA LYS A 668 -33.11 -14.40 19.87
C LYS A 668 -31.74 -14.95 19.55
N VAL A 669 -30.73 -14.40 20.17
CA VAL A 669 -29.34 -14.85 20.02
C VAL A 669 -28.84 -15.38 21.35
N PHE A 670 -28.39 -16.62 21.35
CA PHE A 670 -27.74 -17.29 22.47
C PHE A 670 -26.23 -17.05 22.37
N HIS A 671 -25.66 -16.40 23.35
CA HIS A 671 -24.26 -16.01 23.31
C HIS A 671 -23.60 -15.98 24.69
N SER A 672 -22.28 -16.07 24.69
CA SER A 672 -21.42 -15.75 25.82
C SER A 672 -20.64 -14.47 25.53
N PRO A 673 -19.87 -13.91 26.46
CA PRO A 673 -18.96 -12.79 26.15
C PRO A 673 -17.88 -13.12 25.11
N LEU A 674 -17.67 -14.38 24.74
CA LEU A 674 -16.61 -14.84 23.85
C LEU A 674 -17.12 -15.38 22.50
N SER A 675 -18.36 -15.87 22.41
CA SER A 675 -18.86 -16.61 21.25
C SER A 675 -20.37 -16.58 21.13
N VAL A 676 -20.88 -17.03 20.00
CA VAL A 676 -22.31 -17.20 19.71
C VAL A 676 -22.60 -18.69 19.60
N SER A 677 -23.60 -19.19 20.32
CA SER A 677 -23.96 -20.62 20.33
C SER A 677 -25.19 -20.95 19.49
N GLY A 678 -26.17 -20.03 19.38
CA GLY A 678 -27.39 -20.31 18.62
C GLY A 678 -28.23 -19.07 18.31
N ILE A 679 -29.19 -19.24 17.40
CA ILE A 679 -30.10 -18.21 16.94
C ILE A 679 -31.51 -18.82 16.83
N GLU A 680 -32.51 -18.14 17.44
CA GLU A 680 -33.93 -18.46 17.27
C GLU A 680 -34.63 -17.40 16.44
N PHE A 681 -35.50 -17.81 15.54
CA PHE A 681 -36.34 -16.98 14.72
C PHE A 681 -37.81 -17.20 15.14
N HIS A 682 -38.45 -16.18 15.67
CA HIS A 682 -39.83 -16.22 16.17
C HIS A 682 -40.77 -15.58 15.15
N TYR A 683 -41.83 -16.27 14.84
CA TYR A 683 -42.83 -15.85 13.85
C TYR A 683 -44.15 -15.43 14.51
N GLU A 684 -44.95 -14.68 13.76
CA GLU A 684 -46.26 -14.16 14.23
C GLU A 684 -47.24 -15.29 14.61
N ASP A 685 -47.14 -16.44 13.94
CA ASP A 685 -47.97 -17.63 14.23
C ASP A 685 -47.47 -18.47 15.41
N ALA A 686 -46.59 -17.91 16.24
CA ALA A 686 -45.91 -18.54 17.38
C ALA A 686 -45.00 -19.73 17.04
N THR A 687 -44.70 -19.95 15.76
CA THR A 687 -43.72 -20.95 15.38
C THR A 687 -42.28 -20.41 15.61
N ILE A 688 -41.37 -21.33 15.89
CA ILE A 688 -39.97 -21.01 16.18
C ILE A 688 -39.08 -21.89 15.30
N GLN A 689 -38.11 -21.27 14.64
CA GLN A 689 -37.01 -21.98 13.96
C GLN A 689 -35.72 -21.71 14.72
N PHE A 690 -34.88 -22.72 14.82
CA PHE A 690 -33.64 -22.66 15.58
C PHE A 690 -32.45 -23.11 14.73
N PHE A 691 -31.29 -22.44 14.91
CA PHE A 691 -30.04 -22.75 14.29
C PHE A 691 -28.94 -22.73 15.34
N GLY A 692 -28.14 -23.79 15.43
CA GLY A 692 -27.03 -23.86 16.38
C GLY A 692 -27.30 -24.71 17.62
N ASN A 693 -26.72 -24.36 18.75
CA ASN A 693 -26.81 -25.10 20.00
C ASN A 693 -27.43 -24.24 21.11
N ARG A 694 -28.45 -24.81 21.82
CA ARG A 694 -29.03 -24.21 23.03
C ARG A 694 -28.18 -24.58 24.24
N SER A 695 -27.02 -23.95 24.42
CA SER A 695 -26.21 -24.16 25.61
C SER A 695 -26.87 -23.46 26.81
N THR A 696 -27.27 -24.21 27.83
CA THR A 696 -28.06 -23.73 28.95
C THR A 696 -27.23 -23.30 30.16
N GLN A 697 -25.94 -23.63 30.23
CA GLN A 697 -25.17 -23.42 31.46
C GLN A 697 -24.43 -22.08 31.58
N PHE A 698 -24.14 -21.37 30.48
CA PHE A 698 -23.35 -20.12 30.52
C PHE A 698 -23.72 -19.13 29.40
N SER A 699 -24.91 -19.22 28.81
CA SER A 699 -25.30 -18.34 27.70
C SER A 699 -26.31 -17.28 28.14
N ASP A 700 -25.98 -16.03 27.83
CA ASP A 700 -26.93 -14.95 27.84
C ASP A 700 -27.85 -15.08 26.62
N VAL A 701 -29.11 -14.66 26.79
CA VAL A 701 -30.06 -14.62 25.70
C VAL A 701 -30.45 -13.17 25.46
N SER A 702 -30.19 -12.69 24.25
CA SER A 702 -30.56 -11.34 23.82
C SER A 702 -31.64 -11.43 22.74
N GLU A 703 -32.72 -10.68 22.91
CA GLU A 703 -33.81 -10.65 21.94
C GLU A 703 -33.87 -9.32 21.19
N LEU A 704 -34.00 -9.43 19.87
CA LEU A 704 -34.27 -8.32 18.97
C LEU A 704 -35.67 -8.44 18.41
N VAL A 705 -36.55 -7.49 18.77
CA VAL A 705 -37.88 -7.38 18.21
C VAL A 705 -37.87 -6.51 16.98
N LEU A 706 -38.45 -6.99 15.87
CA LEU A 706 -38.60 -6.27 14.60
C LEU A 706 -39.89 -5.46 14.60
N ASP A 707 -39.82 -4.19 14.21
CA ASP A 707 -40.99 -3.35 14.04
C ASP A 707 -41.68 -3.63 12.69
N THR A 708 -42.33 -4.77 12.59
CA THR A 708 -43.00 -5.21 11.38
C THR A 708 -44.11 -4.27 10.94
N ARG A 709 -44.70 -3.49 11.87
CA ARG A 709 -45.74 -2.46 11.58
C ARG A 709 -45.14 -1.32 10.75
N LYS A 710 -43.86 -0.99 10.95
CA LYS A 710 -43.13 -0.02 10.14
C LYS A 710 -42.46 -0.65 8.93
N GLY A 711 -42.66 -1.93 8.66
CA GLY A 711 -42.06 -2.67 7.57
C GLY A 711 -40.58 -2.98 7.80
N GLU A 712 -40.14 -3.15 9.05
CA GLU A 712 -38.80 -3.59 9.37
C GLU A 712 -38.64 -5.06 9.01
N LEU A 713 -37.62 -5.38 8.21
CA LEU A 713 -37.34 -6.72 7.70
C LEU A 713 -35.87 -7.06 7.88
N LEU A 714 -35.56 -8.35 8.11
CA LEU A 714 -34.21 -8.87 8.13
C LEU A 714 -33.59 -8.78 6.72
N THR A 715 -32.44 -8.13 6.60
CA THR A 715 -31.71 -7.99 5.33
C THR A 715 -30.30 -8.59 5.37
N GLY A 716 -29.78 -8.91 6.54
CA GLY A 716 -28.45 -9.50 6.68
C GLY A 716 -28.00 -9.67 8.10
N PHE A 717 -26.73 -10.03 8.22
CA PHE A 717 -26.04 -10.18 9.49
C PHE A 717 -24.68 -9.48 9.46
N TYR A 718 -24.26 -8.97 10.59
CA TYR A 718 -22.88 -8.57 10.83
C TYR A 718 -22.20 -9.65 11.66
N ILE A 719 -21.20 -10.28 11.11
CA ILE A 719 -20.50 -11.39 11.74
C ILE A 719 -19.07 -10.96 12.09
N ARG A 720 -18.66 -11.22 13.30
CA ARG A 720 -17.25 -11.20 13.68
C ARG A 720 -16.75 -12.64 13.71
N ALA A 721 -15.73 -12.92 12.95
CA ALA A 721 -15.18 -14.26 12.85
C ALA A 721 -13.66 -14.25 12.69
N ALA A 722 -13.02 -15.23 13.30
CA ALA A 722 -11.65 -15.65 13.06
C ALA A 722 -11.65 -17.13 12.67
N GLN A 723 -11.35 -18.02 13.61
CA GLN A 723 -11.50 -19.47 13.42
C GLN A 723 -12.95 -19.93 13.62
N SER A 724 -13.67 -19.30 14.54
CA SER A 724 -15.09 -19.50 14.84
C SER A 724 -15.86 -18.18 14.70
N VAL A 725 -17.17 -18.20 14.91
CA VAL A 725 -18.01 -17.02 15.00
C VAL A 725 -17.90 -16.44 16.42
N ASP A 726 -17.14 -15.34 16.53
CA ASP A 726 -16.91 -14.65 17.79
C ASP A 726 -18.08 -13.74 18.19
N GLY A 727 -18.74 -13.14 17.21
CA GLY A 727 -19.86 -12.21 17.45
C GLY A 727 -20.82 -12.12 16.27
N LEU A 728 -22.09 -11.78 16.56
CA LEU A 728 -23.17 -11.66 15.60
C LEU A 728 -24.01 -10.42 15.87
N GLY A 729 -24.32 -9.66 14.82
CA GLY A 729 -25.30 -8.57 14.81
C GLY A 729 -26.33 -8.79 13.72
N VAL A 730 -27.53 -8.29 13.92
CA VAL A 730 -28.65 -8.39 12.95
C VAL A 730 -28.76 -7.08 12.18
N ILE A 731 -28.87 -7.17 10.85
CA ILE A 731 -29.04 -6.02 9.96
C ILE A 731 -30.45 -6.03 9.39
N THR A 732 -31.13 -4.89 9.51
CA THR A 732 -32.47 -4.72 8.95
C THR A 732 -32.46 -3.72 7.77
N ASN A 733 -33.59 -3.66 7.02
CA ASN A 733 -33.78 -2.69 5.94
C ASN A 733 -33.81 -1.23 6.43
N MET A 734 -33.96 -1.01 7.74
CA MET A 734 -33.81 0.30 8.36
C MET A 734 -32.36 0.73 8.58
N GLY A 735 -31.41 -0.07 8.16
CA GLY A 735 -29.96 0.22 8.27
C GLY A 735 -29.41 0.09 9.69
N LYS A 736 -30.17 -0.42 10.64
CA LYS A 736 -29.72 -0.61 12.02
C LYS A 736 -28.89 -1.90 12.12
N ILE A 737 -27.70 -1.79 12.69
CA ILE A 737 -26.97 -2.92 13.28
C ILE A 737 -27.32 -2.88 14.76
N ASN A 738 -28.18 -3.79 15.20
CA ASN A 738 -28.63 -3.83 16.60
C ASN A 738 -27.61 -4.60 17.45
N GLY A 739 -26.54 -3.92 17.82
CA GLY A 739 -25.51 -4.50 18.69
C GLY A 739 -24.70 -5.64 18.06
N VAL A 740 -23.66 -6.04 18.72
CA VAL A 740 -22.92 -7.27 18.43
C VAL A 740 -23.02 -8.15 19.67
N PHE A 741 -23.75 -9.24 19.56
CA PHE A 741 -23.87 -10.27 20.60
C PHE A 741 -22.62 -11.18 20.52
N GLY A 742 -22.08 -11.60 21.64
CA GLY A 742 -20.80 -12.30 21.71
C GLY A 742 -19.63 -11.33 21.95
N ASN A 743 -18.50 -11.57 21.31
CA ASN A 743 -17.31 -10.72 21.45
C ASN A 743 -17.27 -9.63 20.37
N PRO A 744 -17.48 -8.35 20.71
CA PRO A 744 -17.49 -7.26 19.72
C PRO A 744 -16.11 -6.87 19.23
N SER A 745 -15.02 -7.36 19.87
CA SER A 745 -13.64 -6.99 19.54
C SER A 745 -12.81 -8.11 18.94
N ALA A 746 -13.21 -9.38 19.08
CA ALA A 746 -12.49 -10.51 18.50
C ALA A 746 -12.77 -10.67 17.00
N GLY A 747 -11.89 -11.37 16.30
CA GLY A 747 -12.01 -11.67 14.89
C GLY A 747 -12.10 -10.44 13.97
N THR A 748 -12.35 -10.68 12.69
CA THR A 748 -12.61 -9.63 11.70
C THR A 748 -14.10 -9.43 11.48
N GLY A 749 -14.54 -8.18 11.24
CA GLY A 749 -15.94 -7.84 11.00
C GLY A 749 -16.34 -8.07 9.54
N HIS A 750 -17.47 -8.75 9.32
CA HIS A 750 -18.00 -9.07 8.00
C HIS A 750 -19.48 -8.72 7.90
N THR A 751 -19.86 -8.00 6.86
CA THR A 751 -21.26 -7.70 6.56
C THR A 751 -21.80 -8.68 5.53
N LEU A 752 -22.76 -9.51 5.91
CA LEU A 752 -23.45 -10.46 5.07
C LEU A 752 -24.83 -9.91 4.68
N ILE A 753 -24.94 -9.43 3.44
CA ILE A 753 -26.22 -8.93 2.87
C ILE A 753 -26.44 -9.58 1.53
N ALA A 754 -27.68 -9.99 1.25
CA ALA A 754 -28.03 -10.58 -0.05
C ALA A 754 -27.69 -9.61 -1.20
N PRO A 755 -27.08 -10.08 -2.30
CA PRO A 755 -26.80 -9.26 -3.47
C PRO A 755 -28.06 -8.66 -4.07
N ARG A 756 -27.91 -7.55 -4.79
CA ARG A 756 -29.05 -6.97 -5.54
C ARG A 756 -29.64 -7.97 -6.51
N GLY A 757 -30.97 -8.14 -6.50
CA GLY A 757 -31.69 -9.12 -7.29
C GLY A 757 -31.83 -10.49 -6.62
N TYR A 758 -31.37 -10.62 -5.37
CA TYR A 758 -31.51 -11.80 -4.53
C TYR A 758 -32.09 -11.41 -3.16
N LYS A 759 -32.71 -12.39 -2.48
CA LYS A 759 -33.21 -12.27 -1.10
C LYS A 759 -32.63 -13.38 -0.24
N ILE A 760 -32.61 -13.16 1.08
CA ILE A 760 -32.21 -14.20 2.03
C ILE A 760 -33.23 -15.31 1.98
N ALA A 761 -32.78 -16.56 1.82
CA ALA A 761 -33.60 -17.75 1.90
C ALA A 761 -33.32 -18.55 3.18
N GLY A 762 -32.15 -18.40 3.76
CA GLY A 762 -31.75 -19.14 4.94
C GLY A 762 -30.33 -18.83 5.39
N ILE A 763 -29.86 -19.63 6.32
CA ILE A 763 -28.50 -19.65 6.84
C ILE A 763 -27.92 -21.04 6.78
N SER A 764 -26.60 -21.14 6.69
CA SER A 764 -25.87 -22.40 6.64
C SER A 764 -24.60 -22.25 7.48
N GLY A 765 -24.15 -23.29 8.13
CA GLY A 765 -22.90 -23.20 8.90
C GLY A 765 -22.42 -24.52 9.45
N LEU A 766 -21.41 -24.42 10.27
CA LEU A 766 -20.82 -25.51 11.06
C LEU A 766 -21.18 -25.29 12.52
N ILE A 767 -21.80 -26.28 13.16
CA ILE A 767 -22.27 -26.22 14.53
C ILE A 767 -21.50 -27.22 15.37
N GLY A 768 -20.87 -26.74 16.43
CA GLY A 768 -20.27 -27.52 17.50
C GLY A 768 -20.88 -27.15 18.84
N GLU A 769 -20.05 -26.85 19.84
CA GLU A 769 -20.54 -26.21 21.08
C GLU A 769 -21.05 -24.80 20.80
N ASN A 770 -20.45 -24.13 19.82
CA ASN A 770 -20.79 -22.81 19.32
C ASN A 770 -21.06 -22.88 17.81
N ILE A 771 -21.41 -21.74 17.23
CA ILE A 771 -21.45 -21.59 15.77
C ILE A 771 -19.99 -21.41 15.29
N ASP A 772 -19.41 -22.47 14.70
CA ASP A 772 -18.04 -22.48 14.24
C ASP A 772 -17.88 -21.93 12.82
N GLY A 773 -18.95 -22.01 12.01
CA GLY A 773 -19.00 -21.44 10.67
C GLY A 773 -20.37 -20.87 10.35
N PHE A 774 -20.40 -19.76 9.58
CA PHE A 774 -21.65 -19.07 9.22
C PHE A 774 -21.62 -18.57 7.78
N SER A 775 -22.67 -18.83 7.04
CA SER A 775 -22.92 -18.26 5.70
C SER A 775 -24.40 -18.02 5.48
N LEU A 776 -24.75 -17.20 4.47
CA LEU A 776 -26.12 -17.02 4.03
C LEU A 776 -26.47 -17.98 2.88
N ILE A 777 -27.74 -18.35 2.82
CA ILE A 777 -28.38 -18.95 1.64
C ILE A 777 -29.25 -17.88 1.01
N ILE A 778 -29.04 -17.62 -0.28
CA ILE A 778 -29.81 -16.62 -1.04
C ILE A 778 -30.63 -17.30 -2.16
N THR A 779 -31.70 -16.66 -2.58
CA THR A 779 -32.50 -17.07 -3.75
C THR A 779 -32.97 -15.84 -4.52
N ARG A 780 -33.42 -16.04 -5.75
CA ARG A 780 -34.05 -14.95 -6.55
C ARG A 780 -35.47 -14.64 -6.13
#